data_b9ff8cf257ec950ecc56a32e4ece3829
#
_entry.id   b9ff8cf257ec950ecc56a32e4ece3829
#
_cell.length_a   1.000
_cell.length_b   1.000
_cell.length_c   1.000
_cell.angle_alpha   90.00
_cell.angle_beta   90.00
_cell.angle_gamma   90.00
#
_symmetry.space_group_name_H-M   'P 1'
#
loop_
_entity.id
_entity.type
_entity.pdbx_description
1 polymer ?
#
loop_
_entity_poly.entity_id
_entity_poly.type
_entity_poly.pdbx_seq_one_letter_code
_entity_poly.pdbx_strand_id
1 'polypeptide(L)'
;MKNLTWQNPEQLFVAQELINKVKSKCCGIKDTDQYTINAKYDSITVTKHVDQYENMLRKSYEKYALSEERFQHFNETMMDYFNCLNGSWMLDIVKKSEDQIREKMSIVAASIAMLRFMSRNKNVHWIPVSLEEILRVTGSIGLPQDYIFTKKSLGAKGAMSDDLLMIGLDATDENDIQLYLYPVEVKFSKNSSMAGKAGKQVSQTFLQLKEHLFGEANFTKNIYRTFFASQFLTNAEKLNANNLLSDKEYQEIEKFRFELLNLEYTLKEKLPVKEMGSAAIVSFYSHATHSISTSLVDNVPVCEVHFSEQECFKFVAEPENNHMKFLETDLIMIDSDTLNAIDNPIAIVPAEDAVSPIELTEIVDEEVTADSRADSLSATDEIGNKDNSTIAIGKSDSASTTEQSLVVEQEEELKAEPVSQEKTSHSIKILVGHTQSGHREVVFEPNNTKMVSHPNMGVIGTMGTGKTQFARSVIAQFAKEGVNNVGGKPMGMLVFDYKGDYKDKEFLDAVGGSCYKFNYPFNPLKLVVNDEVEGMNLPAITADRIADSFAKAYGLGLKQQSNIKQVIIDTYKDAGITRDPSSWENPVPTMEQVIEKYFETYDANDKAFALFDKLRDYTIFTTDNSNCVSLFEWLNSVRVIDLTLYPDDTKKVIVSLILDLFYAEMRQLGGSKQENGFRELRAMIMVDEAHQFLKKDFNSFRSIISEGRMFGVGMILSTQNVSDFKTSKEDYSQFILSWVIHHVNSISKAEIANIFGASDPNGDRYMDFINKAKLFESVCKIGSRVNGIRDLPFFELVEKDERFKTHQ
;
A
#
# COMPACT_ATOMS: atom_id res chain seq x y z
N MET A 1 9.26 1.45 18.76
CA MET A 1 8.12 2.06 18.06
C MET A 1 6.85 1.32 18.46
N LYS A 2 5.80 2.02 18.87
CA LYS A 2 4.48 1.42 19.01
C LYS A 2 3.61 2.08 17.94
N ASN A 3 3.19 1.31 16.97
CA ASN A 3 2.19 1.74 16.00
C ASN A 3 0.82 1.60 16.67
N LEU A 4 0.07 2.70 16.71
CA LEU A 4 -1.29 2.73 17.25
C LEU A 4 -2.22 3.03 16.08
N THR A 5 -3.01 2.04 15.68
CA THR A 5 -4.09 2.20 14.69
C THR A 5 -5.39 2.52 15.40
N TRP A 6 -6.13 3.53 14.94
CA TRP A 6 -7.32 4.06 15.59
C TRP A 6 -8.51 4.08 14.63
N GLN A 7 -9.63 3.55 15.06
CA GLN A 7 -10.84 3.45 14.24
C GLN A 7 -12.02 4.31 14.76
N ASN A 8 -11.83 5.15 15.81
CA ASN A 8 -12.93 5.88 16.44
C ASN A 8 -12.47 7.29 16.88
N PRO A 9 -13.27 8.37 16.61
CA PRO A 9 -12.96 9.75 17.02
C PRO A 9 -12.72 9.95 18.53
N GLU A 10 -13.40 9.21 19.40
CA GLU A 10 -13.17 9.28 20.85
C GLU A 10 -11.81 8.73 21.26
N GLN A 11 -11.33 7.72 20.57
CA GLN A 11 -9.98 7.18 20.79
C GLN A 11 -8.90 8.15 20.32
N LEU A 12 -9.20 8.98 19.32
CA LEU A 12 -8.31 10.02 18.82
C LEU A 12 -8.09 11.12 19.87
N PHE A 13 -9.14 11.54 20.58
CA PHE A 13 -9.03 12.54 21.62
C PHE A 13 -8.13 12.03 22.77
N VAL A 14 -8.29 10.78 23.18
CA VAL A 14 -7.43 10.12 24.17
C VAL A 14 -6.00 9.99 23.67
N ALA A 15 -5.81 9.69 22.38
CA ALA A 15 -4.48 9.65 21.77
C ALA A 15 -3.83 11.02 21.73
N GLN A 16 -4.55 12.07 21.38
CA GLN A 16 -4.04 13.44 21.38
C GLN A 16 -3.64 13.90 22.78
N GLU A 17 -4.43 13.54 23.80
CA GLU A 17 -4.11 13.84 25.20
C GLU A 17 -2.88 13.05 25.67
N LEU A 18 -2.75 11.79 25.25
CA LEU A 18 -1.58 10.95 25.53
C LEU A 18 -0.32 11.51 24.85
N ILE A 19 -0.44 11.94 23.61
CA ILE A 19 0.64 12.58 22.82
C ILE A 19 1.06 13.89 23.47
N ASN A 20 0.12 14.72 23.92
CA ASN A 20 0.43 15.96 24.62
C ASN A 20 1.11 15.71 25.98
N LYS A 21 0.73 14.64 26.69
CA LYS A 21 1.41 14.18 27.90
C LYS A 21 2.81 13.61 27.63
N VAL A 22 3.00 12.97 26.49
CA VAL A 22 4.30 12.45 26.04
C VAL A 22 5.20 13.58 25.54
N LYS A 23 4.66 14.58 24.82
CA LYS A 23 5.39 15.80 24.41
C LYS A 23 5.94 16.57 25.62
N SER A 24 5.23 16.63 26.74
CA SER A 24 5.69 17.33 27.97
C SER A 24 6.80 16.58 28.74
N LYS A 25 7.08 15.31 28.43
CA LYS A 25 8.02 14.46 29.20
C LYS A 25 9.13 13.83 28.37
N CYS A 26 9.03 13.80 27.05
CA CYS A 26 10.02 13.18 26.15
C CYS A 26 10.02 13.96 24.84
N CYS A 27 11.17 14.33 24.34
CA CYS A 27 11.31 14.73 22.93
C CYS A 27 10.90 13.54 22.05
N GLY A 28 9.67 13.51 21.59
CA GLY A 28 9.13 12.44 20.74
C GLY A 28 8.75 12.99 19.38
N ILE A 29 9.15 12.31 18.33
CA ILE A 29 8.65 12.57 16.98
C ILE A 29 7.25 11.99 16.88
N LYS A 30 6.33 12.82 16.42
CA LYS A 30 4.97 12.45 16.10
C LYS A 30 4.88 12.38 14.58
N ASP A 31 4.75 11.17 14.06
CA ASP A 31 4.48 10.93 12.66
C ASP A 31 3.00 10.59 12.49
N THR A 32 2.30 11.36 11.65
CA THR A 32 0.87 11.17 11.38
C THR A 32 0.73 10.80 9.92
N ASP A 33 0.87 9.53 9.63
CA ASP A 33 1.11 9.12 8.26
C ASP A 33 -0.12 8.94 7.40
N GLN A 34 -1.34 8.98 7.90
CA GLN A 34 -2.47 8.67 7.03
C GLN A 34 -3.78 9.32 7.51
N TYR A 35 -4.38 10.11 6.62
CA TYR A 35 -5.73 10.60 6.73
C TYR A 35 -6.64 9.85 5.75
N THR A 36 -7.71 9.24 6.25
CA THR A 36 -8.83 8.81 5.42
C THR A 36 -10.01 9.76 5.58
N ILE A 37 -10.90 9.78 4.59
CA ILE A 37 -12.09 10.64 4.60
C ILE A 37 -12.97 10.40 5.84
N ASN A 38 -12.94 9.19 6.42
CA ASN A 38 -13.77 8.78 7.54
C ASN A 38 -13.04 8.64 8.88
N ALA A 39 -11.71 8.68 8.89
CA ALA A 39 -10.91 8.64 10.11
C ALA A 39 -9.75 9.62 9.96
N LYS A 40 -9.65 10.60 10.86
CA LYS A 40 -8.67 11.70 10.76
C LYS A 40 -7.22 11.23 10.65
N TYR A 41 -6.87 10.03 11.16
CA TYR A 41 -5.53 9.46 11.08
C TYR A 41 -5.60 7.95 10.90
N ASP A 42 -4.86 7.39 9.94
CA ASP A 42 -4.74 5.95 9.75
C ASP A 42 -3.69 5.34 10.66
N SER A 43 -2.57 6.04 10.88
CA SER A 43 -1.54 5.60 11.81
C SER A 43 -0.77 6.77 12.42
N ILE A 44 -0.27 6.57 13.64
CA ILE A 44 0.62 7.49 14.33
C ILE A 44 1.82 6.71 14.83
N THR A 45 3.02 7.12 14.44
CA THR A 45 4.27 6.56 14.94
C THR A 45 4.84 7.48 16.02
N VAL A 46 5.07 6.94 17.22
CA VAL A 46 5.70 7.66 18.32
C VAL A 46 7.04 7.01 18.66
N THR A 47 8.12 7.78 18.65
CA THR A 47 9.46 7.28 18.98
C THR A 47 10.15 8.17 20.00
N LYS A 48 10.99 7.55 20.85
CA LYS A 48 11.91 8.25 21.75
C LYS A 48 13.30 8.44 21.11
N HIS A 49 13.57 7.77 20.00
CA HIS A 49 14.87 7.77 19.34
C HIS A 49 14.88 8.77 18.19
N VAL A 50 14.92 10.05 18.54
CA VAL A 50 15.01 11.17 17.59
C VAL A 50 16.43 11.36 17.06
N ASP A 51 17.45 10.95 17.81
CA ASP A 51 18.87 11.17 17.52
C ASP A 51 19.29 10.71 16.11
N GLN A 52 18.69 9.63 15.60
CA GLN A 52 19.00 9.14 14.26
C GLN A 52 18.55 10.11 13.15
N TYR A 53 17.42 10.77 13.32
CA TYR A 53 16.90 11.76 12.38
C TYR A 53 17.70 13.05 12.46
N GLU A 54 17.94 13.51 13.68
CA GLU A 54 18.74 14.67 13.98
C GLU A 54 20.15 14.55 13.40
N ASN A 55 20.82 13.39 13.58
CA ASN A 55 22.13 13.14 13.02
C ASN A 55 22.15 13.19 11.48
N MET A 56 21.09 12.76 10.82
CA MET A 56 21.01 12.81 9.35
C MET A 56 20.81 14.24 8.86
N LEU A 57 19.94 15.01 9.51
CA LEU A 57 19.73 16.44 9.21
C LEU A 57 20.99 17.24 9.52
N ARG A 58 21.70 16.94 10.61
CA ARG A 58 22.96 17.61 11.00
C ARG A 58 24.05 17.45 9.95
N LYS A 59 24.24 16.28 9.38
CA LYS A 59 25.22 16.05 8.30
C LYS A 59 24.98 16.97 7.09
N SER A 60 23.73 17.20 6.74
CA SER A 60 23.37 18.10 5.65
C SER A 60 23.56 19.58 6.04
N TYR A 61 23.28 19.93 7.29
CA TYR A 61 23.37 21.29 7.83
C TYR A 61 24.81 21.76 8.04
N GLU A 62 25.72 20.92 8.54
CA GLU A 62 27.13 21.26 8.84
C GLU A 62 27.89 21.81 7.63
N LYS A 63 27.49 21.44 6.42
CA LYS A 63 28.10 21.98 5.18
C LYS A 63 27.94 23.51 5.03
N TYR A 64 27.00 24.12 5.73
CA TYR A 64 26.66 25.54 5.60
C TYR A 64 27.11 26.38 6.79
N ALA A 65 27.89 25.82 7.71
CA ALA A 65 28.57 26.51 8.82
C ALA A 65 27.64 27.42 9.67
N LEU A 66 26.43 26.99 9.95
CA LEU A 66 25.50 27.68 10.82
C LEU A 66 25.74 27.28 12.29
N SER A 67 25.34 28.15 13.25
CA SER A 67 25.55 27.89 14.69
C SER A 67 24.70 26.74 15.23
N GLU A 68 25.12 26.12 16.34
CA GLU A 68 24.37 25.04 17.00
C GLU A 68 22.96 25.46 17.43
N GLU A 69 22.78 26.69 17.89
CA GLU A 69 21.48 27.25 18.25
C GLU A 69 20.52 27.29 17.06
N ARG A 70 21.03 27.67 15.88
CA ARG A 70 20.25 27.66 14.63
C ARG A 70 19.95 26.24 14.15
N PHE A 71 20.82 25.28 14.44
CA PHE A 71 20.55 23.90 14.09
C PHE A 71 19.36 23.32 14.85
N GLN A 72 19.20 23.61 16.14
CA GLN A 72 18.05 23.14 16.88
C GLN A 72 16.75 23.65 16.28
N HIS A 73 16.68 24.94 15.98
CA HIS A 73 15.48 25.51 15.34
C HIS A 73 15.23 24.95 13.94
N PHE A 74 16.29 24.78 13.15
CA PHE A 74 16.23 24.10 11.86
C PHE A 74 15.65 22.69 11.98
N ASN A 75 16.14 21.89 12.95
CA ASN A 75 15.69 20.54 13.17
C ASN A 75 14.22 20.47 13.57
N GLU A 76 13.77 21.32 14.49
CA GLU A 76 12.37 21.42 14.89
C GLU A 76 11.46 21.80 13.72
N THR A 77 11.81 22.84 12.98
CA THR A 77 11.05 23.29 11.80
C THR A 77 10.95 22.20 10.75
N MET A 78 12.06 21.53 10.44
CA MET A 78 12.05 20.40 9.48
C MET A 78 11.12 19.28 9.91
N MET A 79 11.17 18.91 11.19
CA MET A 79 10.33 17.83 11.73
C MET A 79 8.84 18.19 11.68
N ASP A 80 8.49 19.42 12.04
CA ASP A 80 7.10 19.88 12.04
C ASP A 80 6.54 19.95 10.60
N TYR A 81 7.32 20.46 9.63
CA TYR A 81 6.89 20.47 8.24
C TYR A 81 6.82 19.06 7.62
N PHE A 82 7.72 18.15 7.97
CA PHE A 82 7.64 16.77 7.51
C PHE A 82 6.37 16.10 8.01
N ASN A 83 6.01 16.31 9.27
CA ASN A 83 4.76 15.80 9.81
C ASN A 83 3.52 16.37 9.08
N CYS A 84 3.58 17.62 8.65
CA CYS A 84 2.46 18.27 7.97
C CYS A 84 2.35 17.88 6.51
N LEU A 85 3.46 17.94 5.76
CA LEU A 85 3.46 17.75 4.31
C LEU A 85 3.39 16.27 3.93
N ASN A 86 4.23 15.45 4.55
CA ASN A 86 4.23 14.00 4.36
C ASN A 86 5.06 13.31 5.46
N GLY A 87 4.39 12.70 6.42
CA GLY A 87 5.04 12.05 7.56
C GLY A 87 5.94 10.87 7.18
N SER A 88 5.73 10.24 6.01
CA SER A 88 6.60 9.16 5.53
C SER A 88 8.02 9.62 5.24
N TRP A 89 8.21 10.90 4.88
CA TRP A 89 9.54 11.46 4.64
C TRP A 89 10.45 11.33 5.84
N MET A 90 9.90 11.46 7.05
CA MET A 90 10.67 11.30 8.27
C MET A 90 11.17 9.87 8.46
N LEU A 91 10.35 8.87 8.15
CA LEU A 91 10.76 7.47 8.20
C LEU A 91 11.77 7.12 7.11
N ASP A 92 11.66 7.76 5.98
CA ASP A 92 12.52 7.53 4.83
C ASP A 92 13.89 8.20 4.94
N ILE A 93 13.99 9.33 5.65
CA ILE A 93 15.23 10.12 5.76
C ILE A 93 16.40 9.28 6.29
N VAL A 94 16.14 8.28 7.13
CA VAL A 94 17.16 7.37 7.67
C VAL A 94 17.67 6.38 6.63
N LYS A 95 16.90 6.15 5.56
CA LYS A 95 17.21 5.16 4.51
C LYS A 95 17.75 5.80 3.23
N LYS A 96 17.59 7.13 3.06
CA LYS A 96 17.86 7.83 1.81
C LYS A 96 19.28 8.40 1.74
N SER A 97 19.74 8.70 0.52
CA SER A 97 21.02 9.39 0.27
C SER A 97 20.94 10.87 0.66
N GLU A 98 22.08 11.53 0.87
CA GLU A 98 22.16 12.96 1.19
C GLU A 98 21.44 13.84 0.13
N ASP A 99 21.51 13.49 -1.15
CA ASP A 99 20.85 14.25 -2.21
C ASP A 99 19.32 14.19 -2.10
N GLN A 100 18.76 13.05 -1.73
CA GLN A 100 17.34 12.89 -1.49
C GLN A 100 16.86 13.64 -0.23
N ILE A 101 17.69 13.73 0.79
CA ILE A 101 17.41 14.53 1.98
C ILE A 101 17.34 16.01 1.62
N ARG A 102 18.29 16.52 0.81
CA ARG A 102 18.30 17.91 0.33
C ARG A 102 17.08 18.25 -0.53
N GLU A 103 16.64 17.31 -1.36
CA GLU A 103 15.42 17.45 -2.15
C GLU A 103 14.20 17.66 -1.23
N LYS A 104 14.00 16.84 -0.21
CA LYS A 104 12.90 17.03 0.77
C LYS A 104 13.04 18.33 1.57
N MET A 105 14.26 18.71 1.93
CA MET A 105 14.53 20.00 2.58
C MET A 105 14.15 21.18 1.70
N SER A 106 14.42 21.10 0.40
CA SER A 106 14.07 22.18 -0.53
C SER A 106 12.55 22.37 -0.65
N ILE A 107 11.76 21.32 -0.52
CA ILE A 107 10.29 21.40 -0.50
C ILE A 107 9.80 22.13 0.76
N VAL A 108 10.39 21.85 1.92
CA VAL A 108 10.08 22.57 3.16
C VAL A 108 10.45 24.04 3.03
N ALA A 109 11.65 24.35 2.54
CA ALA A 109 12.10 25.72 2.32
C ALA A 109 11.20 26.46 1.31
N ALA A 110 10.80 25.79 0.23
CA ALA A 110 9.87 26.33 -0.76
C ALA A 110 8.49 26.58 -0.15
N SER A 111 7.99 25.69 0.73
CA SER A 111 6.71 25.90 1.42
C SER A 111 6.74 27.15 2.29
N ILE A 112 7.82 27.37 3.05
CA ILE A 112 8.00 28.55 3.89
C ILE A 112 8.09 29.82 3.02
N ALA A 113 8.90 29.78 1.96
CA ALA A 113 9.05 30.90 1.03
C ALA A 113 7.74 31.23 0.31
N MET A 114 7.01 30.20 -0.12
CA MET A 114 5.72 30.40 -0.81
C MET A 114 4.63 30.93 0.11
N LEU A 115 4.55 30.53 1.36
CA LEU A 115 3.63 31.15 2.32
C LEU A 115 3.89 32.66 2.47
N ARG A 116 5.17 33.08 2.52
CA ARG A 116 5.55 34.48 2.50
C ARG A 116 5.19 35.16 1.18
N PHE A 117 5.46 34.53 0.05
CA PHE A 117 5.13 35.07 -1.27
C PHE A 117 3.61 35.24 -1.44
N MET A 118 2.83 34.24 -0.97
CA MET A 118 1.37 34.25 -1.02
C MET A 118 0.71 35.31 -0.12
N SER A 119 1.42 35.84 0.89
CA SER A 119 0.91 36.94 1.71
C SER A 119 0.63 38.22 0.93
N ARG A 120 1.10 38.33 -0.32
CA ARG A 120 0.72 39.39 -1.30
C ARG A 120 -0.79 39.39 -1.60
N ASN A 121 -1.41 38.20 -1.56
CA ASN A 121 -2.86 38.05 -1.71
C ASN A 121 -3.53 38.24 -0.35
N LYS A 122 -3.75 39.51 0.02
CA LYS A 122 -4.39 39.84 1.29
C LYS A 122 -5.75 39.18 1.43
N ASN A 123 -6.07 38.74 2.65
CA ASN A 123 -7.33 38.07 3.01
C ASN A 123 -7.48 36.64 2.50
N VAL A 124 -6.47 36.06 1.89
CA VAL A 124 -6.48 34.65 1.48
C VAL A 124 -5.68 33.80 2.49
N HIS A 125 -6.30 32.78 3.05
CA HIS A 125 -5.63 31.80 3.92
C HIS A 125 -5.01 30.72 3.05
N TRP A 126 -3.68 30.65 3.04
CA TRP A 126 -2.93 29.71 2.20
C TRP A 126 -2.43 28.51 2.97
N ILE A 127 -2.66 27.31 2.43
CA ILE A 127 -2.24 26.02 3.00
C ILE A 127 -1.39 25.27 1.96
N PRO A 128 -0.13 24.92 2.27
CA PRO A 128 0.70 24.08 1.42
C PRO A 128 0.30 22.61 1.55
N VAL A 129 0.18 21.92 0.43
CA VAL A 129 -0.12 20.49 0.34
C VAL A 129 0.91 19.83 -0.57
N SER A 130 1.50 18.71 -0.15
CA SER A 130 2.40 17.95 -1.00
C SER A 130 1.61 17.19 -2.08
N LEU A 131 2.01 17.33 -3.35
CA LEU A 131 1.42 16.56 -4.45
C LEU A 131 1.72 15.06 -4.32
N GLU A 132 2.85 14.68 -3.72
CA GLU A 132 3.13 13.28 -3.36
C GLU A 132 2.10 12.72 -2.38
N GLU A 133 1.69 13.51 -1.40
CA GLU A 133 0.62 13.15 -0.45
C GLU A 133 -0.73 13.03 -1.15
N ILE A 134 -1.08 13.95 -2.06
CA ILE A 134 -2.30 13.87 -2.87
C ILE A 134 -2.34 12.57 -3.67
N LEU A 135 -1.24 12.21 -4.33
CA LEU A 135 -1.14 10.96 -5.10
C LEU A 135 -1.27 9.72 -4.21
N ARG A 136 -0.74 9.77 -3.00
CA ARG A 136 -0.86 8.70 -2.01
C ARG A 136 -2.31 8.53 -1.56
N VAL A 137 -2.97 9.63 -1.20
CA VAL A 137 -4.36 9.62 -0.73
C VAL A 137 -5.32 9.17 -1.85
N THR A 138 -5.15 9.67 -3.08
CA THR A 138 -5.97 9.23 -4.22
C THR A 138 -5.85 7.73 -4.49
N GLY A 139 -4.66 7.17 -4.32
CA GLY A 139 -4.43 5.73 -4.41
C GLY A 139 -5.14 4.93 -3.30
N SER A 140 -5.24 5.48 -2.08
CA SER A 140 -5.84 4.80 -0.92
C SER A 140 -7.37 4.79 -0.96
N ILE A 141 -8.01 5.79 -1.56
CA ILE A 141 -9.47 5.85 -1.71
C ILE A 141 -10.00 5.09 -2.93
N GLY A 142 -9.15 4.31 -3.61
CA GLY A 142 -9.56 3.42 -4.71
C GLY A 142 -9.98 4.14 -5.98
N LEU A 143 -9.62 5.41 -6.17
CA LEU A 143 -9.76 6.07 -7.46
C LEU A 143 -8.86 5.35 -8.48
N PRO A 144 -9.39 4.94 -9.65
CA PRO A 144 -8.64 4.20 -10.65
C PRO A 144 -7.35 4.92 -11.05
N GLN A 145 -6.28 4.13 -11.30
CA GLN A 145 -4.95 4.66 -11.65
C GLN A 145 -4.91 5.46 -12.98
N ASP A 146 -5.98 5.50 -13.73
CA ASP A 146 -6.13 6.24 -14.99
C ASP A 146 -6.74 7.64 -14.79
N TYR A 147 -7.05 8.04 -13.55
CA TYR A 147 -7.58 9.36 -13.24
C TYR A 147 -6.47 10.41 -13.05
N ILE A 148 -6.85 11.66 -13.07
CA ILE A 148 -6.15 12.93 -13.29
C ILE A 148 -4.81 13.09 -12.55
N PHE A 149 -4.68 12.50 -11.36
CA PHE A 149 -3.50 12.65 -10.50
C PHE A 149 -2.59 11.43 -10.50
N THR A 150 -2.57 10.65 -11.59
CA THR A 150 -1.59 9.57 -11.75
C THR A 150 -0.30 10.09 -12.37
N LYS A 151 0.81 9.38 -12.12
CA LYS A 151 2.10 9.68 -12.77
C LYS A 151 2.00 9.78 -14.28
N LYS A 152 1.07 9.06 -14.91
CA LYS A 152 0.87 9.00 -16.36
C LYS A 152 0.07 10.20 -16.87
N SER A 153 -0.98 10.63 -16.18
CA SER A 153 -1.80 11.78 -16.56
C SER A 153 -1.07 13.11 -16.40
N LEU A 154 -0.16 13.20 -15.43
CA LEU A 154 0.72 14.36 -15.24
C LEU A 154 1.93 14.37 -16.19
N GLY A 155 1.96 13.49 -17.21
CA GLY A 155 3.00 13.49 -18.26
C GLY A 155 4.38 13.05 -17.80
N ALA A 156 4.53 12.52 -16.59
CA ALA A 156 5.83 12.19 -16.02
C ALA A 156 6.32 10.80 -16.47
N LYS A 157 7.36 10.78 -17.30
CA LYS A 157 8.22 9.61 -17.48
C LYS A 157 9.28 9.62 -16.37
N GLY A 158 9.08 8.83 -15.30
CA GLY A 158 10.03 8.73 -14.18
C GLY A 158 9.38 8.89 -12.80
N ALA A 159 10.19 8.95 -11.73
CA ALA A 159 9.72 9.31 -10.40
C ALA A 159 9.16 10.72 -10.45
N MET A 160 7.93 10.91 -9.94
CA MET A 160 7.34 12.24 -9.86
C MET A 160 8.18 13.11 -8.93
N SER A 161 8.34 14.38 -9.30
CA SER A 161 8.93 15.37 -8.44
C SER A 161 8.03 15.60 -7.22
N ASP A 162 8.65 16.02 -6.16
CA ASP A 162 8.03 16.29 -4.87
C ASP A 162 7.39 17.69 -4.83
N ASP A 163 6.47 17.97 -5.74
CA ASP A 163 5.90 19.28 -5.93
C ASP A 163 4.86 19.63 -4.87
N LEU A 164 4.60 20.93 -4.75
CA LEU A 164 3.64 21.48 -3.83
C LEU A 164 2.39 22.00 -4.57
N LEU A 165 1.27 21.95 -3.89
CA LEU A 165 0.06 22.66 -4.25
C LEU A 165 -0.28 23.64 -3.13
N MET A 166 -0.29 24.94 -3.43
CA MET A 166 -0.83 25.94 -2.51
C MET A 166 -2.33 26.04 -2.73
N ILE A 167 -3.12 25.77 -1.68
CA ILE A 167 -4.57 25.93 -1.72
C ILE A 167 -4.93 27.16 -0.87
N GLY A 168 -5.65 28.12 -1.48
CA GLY A 168 -6.01 29.37 -0.83
C GLY A 168 -7.51 29.50 -0.64
N LEU A 169 -7.94 29.96 0.54
CA LEU A 169 -9.33 30.28 0.87
C LEU A 169 -9.48 31.78 1.08
N ASP A 170 -10.30 32.43 0.25
CA ASP A 170 -10.81 33.77 0.51
C ASP A 170 -12.30 33.66 0.88
N ALA A 171 -12.60 33.98 2.12
CA ALA A 171 -13.94 33.99 2.67
C ALA A 171 -14.22 35.35 3.34
N THR A 172 -13.65 36.42 2.78
CA THR A 172 -13.88 37.78 3.24
C THR A 172 -15.35 38.21 3.08
N ASP A 173 -15.99 37.70 2.04
CA ASP A 173 -17.45 37.73 1.86
C ASP A 173 -18.01 36.35 2.09
N GLU A 174 -18.76 36.16 3.16
CA GLU A 174 -19.40 34.87 3.53
C GLU A 174 -20.40 34.37 2.48
N ASN A 175 -20.86 35.26 1.56
CA ASN A 175 -21.74 34.90 0.45
C ASN A 175 -21.00 34.57 -0.86
N ASP A 176 -19.70 34.84 -0.97
CA ASP A 176 -18.85 34.51 -2.14
C ASP A 176 -17.53 33.91 -1.68
N ILE A 177 -17.60 32.69 -1.16
CA ILE A 177 -16.44 31.91 -0.73
C ILE A 177 -15.65 31.47 -1.97
N GLN A 178 -14.36 31.79 -2.00
CA GLN A 178 -13.48 31.53 -3.14
C GLN A 178 -12.33 30.61 -2.75
N LEU A 179 -12.06 29.61 -3.59
CA LEU A 179 -10.95 28.71 -3.44
C LEU A 179 -9.98 28.86 -4.62
N TYR A 180 -8.68 28.89 -4.32
CA TYR A 180 -7.59 29.02 -5.28
C TYR A 180 -6.72 27.79 -5.26
N LEU A 181 -6.25 27.33 -6.42
CA LEU A 181 -5.30 26.23 -6.58
C LEU A 181 -4.07 26.73 -7.33
N TYR A 182 -2.91 26.66 -6.70
CA TYR A 182 -1.68 27.21 -7.26
C TYR A 182 -0.55 26.17 -7.15
N PRO A 183 -0.25 25.43 -8.24
CA PRO A 183 0.80 24.43 -8.26
C PRO A 183 2.18 25.07 -8.24
N VAL A 184 3.12 24.43 -7.53
CA VAL A 184 4.49 24.90 -7.36
C VAL A 184 5.46 23.73 -7.60
N GLU A 185 6.31 23.88 -8.58
CA GLU A 185 7.42 22.98 -8.86
C GLU A 185 8.67 23.44 -8.10
N VAL A 186 9.36 22.51 -7.42
CA VAL A 186 10.55 22.81 -6.63
C VAL A 186 11.78 22.18 -7.24
N LYS A 187 12.82 22.97 -7.49
CA LYS A 187 14.10 22.48 -8.04
C LYS A 187 15.28 22.83 -7.14
N PHE A 188 16.02 21.79 -6.80
CA PHE A 188 17.31 21.93 -6.13
C PHE A 188 18.41 21.41 -7.05
N SER A 189 19.24 22.30 -7.61
CA SER A 189 20.21 21.91 -8.64
C SER A 189 21.49 22.77 -8.58
N LYS A 190 22.58 22.21 -9.09
CA LYS A 190 23.84 22.95 -9.28
C LYS A 190 23.79 23.89 -10.48
N ASN A 191 22.92 23.67 -11.44
CA ASN A 191 22.86 24.43 -12.71
C ASN A 191 21.42 24.83 -13.04
N SER A 192 21.26 26.01 -13.66
CA SER A 192 19.98 26.59 -14.11
C SER A 192 19.36 25.88 -15.34
N SER A 193 20.02 24.90 -15.94
CA SER A 193 19.57 24.22 -17.18
C SER A 193 18.27 23.42 -17.04
N MET A 194 17.76 23.24 -15.83
CA MET A 194 16.51 22.49 -15.57
C MET A 194 15.23 23.36 -15.57
N ALA A 195 15.34 24.67 -15.64
CA ALA A 195 14.20 25.60 -15.57
C ALA A 195 13.14 25.33 -16.67
N GLY A 196 13.57 25.12 -17.91
CA GLY A 196 12.63 24.86 -19.02
C GLY A 196 11.84 23.55 -18.90
N LYS A 197 12.41 22.53 -18.21
CA LYS A 197 11.71 21.28 -17.94
C LYS A 197 10.73 21.44 -16.78
N ALA A 198 11.11 22.18 -15.76
CA ALA A 198 10.28 22.52 -14.62
C ALA A 198 9.04 23.34 -15.04
N GLY A 199 9.24 24.30 -15.94
CA GLY A 199 8.16 25.10 -16.51
C GLY A 199 7.09 24.26 -17.19
N LYS A 200 7.50 23.32 -18.02
CA LYS A 200 6.56 22.40 -18.67
C LYS A 200 5.83 21.47 -17.69
N GLN A 201 6.49 21.03 -16.63
CA GLN A 201 5.86 20.20 -15.61
C GLN A 201 4.75 20.96 -14.87
N VAL A 202 5.06 22.14 -14.35
CA VAL A 202 4.09 22.94 -13.57
C VAL A 202 2.95 23.47 -14.44
N SER A 203 3.22 23.83 -15.71
CA SER A 203 2.17 24.27 -16.64
C SER A 203 1.21 23.12 -16.97
N GLN A 204 1.71 21.89 -17.17
CA GLN A 204 0.88 20.71 -17.37
C GLN A 204 0.04 20.38 -16.13
N THR A 205 0.61 20.48 -14.93
CA THR A 205 -0.14 20.30 -13.69
C THR A 205 -1.28 21.30 -13.57
N PHE A 206 -1.02 22.59 -13.88
CA PHE A 206 -2.05 23.61 -13.87
C PHE A 206 -3.17 23.34 -14.89
N LEU A 207 -2.81 22.94 -16.12
CA LEU A 207 -3.78 22.63 -17.17
C LEU A 207 -4.67 21.43 -16.80
N GLN A 208 -4.10 20.41 -16.17
CA GLN A 208 -4.84 19.27 -15.64
C GLN A 208 -5.82 19.68 -14.53
N LEU A 209 -5.37 20.50 -13.56
CA LEU A 209 -6.27 21.06 -12.55
C LEU A 209 -7.40 21.87 -13.18
N LYS A 210 -7.08 22.68 -14.20
CA LYS A 210 -8.05 23.49 -14.93
C LYS A 210 -9.10 22.64 -15.63
N GLU A 211 -8.71 21.66 -16.42
CA GLU A 211 -9.60 20.78 -17.17
C GLU A 211 -10.61 20.05 -16.27
N HIS A 212 -10.11 19.55 -15.16
CA HIS A 212 -10.88 18.60 -14.35
C HIS A 212 -11.61 19.22 -13.15
N LEU A 213 -11.33 20.48 -12.80
CA LEU A 213 -11.93 21.14 -11.65
C LEU A 213 -12.74 22.37 -12.02
N PHE A 214 -12.33 23.12 -13.05
CA PHE A 214 -12.95 24.40 -13.41
C PHE A 214 -14.09 24.23 -14.42
N GLY A 215 -14.91 25.28 -14.61
CA GLY A 215 -16.07 25.30 -15.51
C GLY A 215 -17.35 24.69 -14.89
N GLU A 216 -18.28 24.31 -15.72
CA GLU A 216 -19.59 23.82 -15.28
C GLU A 216 -19.46 22.56 -14.42
N ALA A 217 -20.23 22.53 -13.32
CA ALA A 217 -20.23 21.43 -12.38
C ALA A 217 -20.84 20.16 -13.00
N ASN A 218 -20.15 19.05 -12.87
CA ASN A 218 -20.65 17.71 -13.15
C ASN A 218 -20.24 16.77 -12.03
N PHE A 219 -20.76 15.54 -12.03
CA PHE A 219 -20.50 14.57 -10.96
C PHE A 219 -18.99 14.36 -10.71
N THR A 220 -18.19 14.15 -11.74
CA THR A 220 -16.74 13.93 -11.62
C THR A 220 -16.02 15.14 -11.07
N LYS A 221 -16.31 16.35 -11.59
CA LYS A 221 -15.73 17.59 -11.08
C LYS A 221 -16.10 17.85 -9.62
N ASN A 222 -17.32 17.53 -9.22
CA ASN A 222 -17.76 17.69 -7.84
C ASN A 222 -16.99 16.76 -6.89
N ILE A 223 -16.73 15.48 -7.26
CA ILE A 223 -15.88 14.59 -6.48
C ILE A 223 -14.49 15.20 -6.27
N TYR A 224 -13.86 15.71 -7.32
CA TYR A 224 -12.54 16.34 -7.19
C TYR A 224 -12.57 17.63 -6.38
N ARG A 225 -13.58 18.44 -6.54
CA ARG A 225 -13.75 19.67 -5.74
C ARG A 225 -13.90 19.37 -4.27
N THR A 226 -14.72 18.38 -3.90
CA THR A 226 -14.85 17.90 -2.50
C THR A 226 -13.53 17.35 -1.99
N PHE A 227 -12.79 16.60 -2.82
CA PHE A 227 -11.49 16.07 -2.45
C PHE A 227 -10.49 17.17 -2.12
N PHE A 228 -10.33 18.21 -2.96
CA PHE A 228 -9.39 19.31 -2.70
C PHE A 228 -9.82 20.16 -1.50
N ALA A 229 -11.11 20.42 -1.33
CA ALA A 229 -11.63 21.08 -0.13
C ALA A 229 -11.31 20.27 1.14
N SER A 230 -11.47 18.95 1.09
CA SER A 230 -11.10 18.07 2.19
C SER A 230 -9.59 18.09 2.45
N GLN A 231 -8.74 18.09 1.40
CA GLN A 231 -7.28 18.20 1.57
C GLN A 231 -6.87 19.53 2.19
N PHE A 232 -7.49 20.63 1.80
CA PHE A 232 -7.28 21.94 2.38
C PHE A 232 -7.56 21.93 3.89
N LEU A 233 -8.74 21.48 4.30
CA LEU A 233 -9.15 21.41 5.71
C LEU A 233 -8.25 20.48 6.54
N THR A 234 -7.92 19.31 5.98
CA THR A 234 -7.06 18.33 6.63
C THR A 234 -5.64 18.86 6.86
N ASN A 235 -5.06 19.54 5.85
CA ASN A 235 -3.71 20.08 6.00
C ASN A 235 -3.71 21.33 6.89
N ALA A 236 -4.76 22.16 6.90
CA ALA A 236 -4.93 23.24 7.88
C ALA A 236 -4.93 22.70 9.33
N GLU A 237 -5.64 21.60 9.59
CA GLU A 237 -5.64 20.93 10.90
C GLU A 237 -4.25 20.38 11.26
N LYS A 238 -3.54 19.77 10.30
CA LYS A 238 -2.15 19.29 10.51
C LYS A 238 -1.20 20.44 10.88
N LEU A 239 -1.25 21.54 10.15
CA LEU A 239 -0.41 22.72 10.40
C LEU A 239 -0.70 23.33 11.77
N ASN A 240 -1.96 23.44 12.15
CA ASN A 240 -2.34 23.93 13.49
C ASN A 240 -1.87 22.97 14.59
N ALA A 241 -2.05 21.68 14.43
CA ALA A 241 -1.61 20.66 15.41
C ALA A 241 -0.08 20.65 15.63
N ASN A 242 0.71 21.13 14.65
CA ASN A 242 2.17 21.25 14.75
C ASN A 242 2.65 22.71 14.98
N ASN A 243 1.76 23.62 15.35
CA ASN A 243 2.01 25.02 15.64
C ASN A 243 2.58 25.84 14.46
N LEU A 244 2.35 25.37 13.23
CA LEU A 244 2.72 26.07 12.00
C LEU A 244 1.61 26.97 11.45
N LEU A 245 0.40 26.83 11.96
CA LEU A 245 -0.75 27.69 11.72
C LEU A 245 -1.33 28.11 13.07
N SER A 246 -1.62 29.40 13.26
CA SER A 246 -2.15 29.89 14.53
C SER A 246 -3.57 29.35 14.80
N ASP A 247 -3.93 29.18 16.07
CA ASP A 247 -5.30 28.76 16.44
C ASP A 247 -6.36 29.70 15.89
N LYS A 248 -6.05 30.99 15.83
CA LYS A 248 -6.97 32.01 15.30
C LYS A 248 -7.23 31.78 13.79
N GLU A 249 -6.19 31.63 12.99
CA GLU A 249 -6.31 31.37 11.55
C GLU A 249 -6.99 30.05 11.27
N TYR A 250 -6.66 29.00 12.04
CA TYR A 250 -7.33 27.70 11.93
C TYR A 250 -8.83 27.81 12.23
N GLN A 251 -9.22 28.55 13.28
CA GLN A 251 -10.65 28.75 13.60
C GLN A 251 -11.37 29.58 12.53
N GLU A 252 -10.69 30.53 11.88
CA GLU A 252 -11.24 31.28 10.76
C GLU A 252 -11.52 30.37 9.56
N ILE A 253 -10.60 29.43 9.24
CA ILE A 253 -10.79 28.42 8.17
C ILE A 253 -11.91 27.44 8.54
N GLU A 254 -11.92 26.94 9.79
CA GLU A 254 -12.85 25.90 10.25
C GLU A 254 -14.32 26.36 10.22
N LYS A 255 -14.59 27.64 10.30
CA LYS A 255 -15.95 28.20 10.16
C LYS A 255 -16.61 27.81 8.83
N PHE A 256 -15.82 27.66 7.77
CA PHE A 256 -16.31 27.38 6.41
C PHE A 256 -16.22 25.89 6.04
N ARG A 257 -16.02 24.99 7.02
CA ARG A 257 -15.91 23.54 6.77
C ARG A 257 -17.14 22.99 6.07
N PHE A 258 -18.33 23.42 6.48
CA PHE A 258 -19.58 22.90 5.94
C PHE A 258 -19.75 23.35 4.48
N GLU A 259 -19.55 24.61 4.19
CA GLU A 259 -19.68 25.20 2.85
C GLU A 259 -18.66 24.58 1.89
N LEU A 260 -17.42 24.40 2.33
CA LEU A 260 -16.38 23.77 1.53
C LEU A 260 -16.69 22.32 1.17
N LEU A 261 -17.16 21.52 2.12
CA LEU A 261 -17.49 20.11 1.87
C LEU A 261 -18.77 19.90 1.08
N ASN A 262 -19.71 20.87 1.14
CA ASN A 262 -20.96 20.88 0.36
C ASN A 262 -20.82 21.57 -1.00
N LEU A 263 -19.59 21.99 -1.39
CA LEU A 263 -19.33 22.65 -2.66
C LEU A 263 -20.00 24.04 -2.79
N GLU A 264 -20.26 24.71 -1.68
CA GLU A 264 -20.84 26.06 -1.60
C GLU A 264 -19.70 27.10 -1.72
N TYR A 265 -18.85 26.96 -2.74
CA TYR A 265 -17.74 27.86 -3.03
C TYR A 265 -17.48 27.94 -4.53
N THR A 266 -16.74 28.97 -4.94
CA THR A 266 -16.31 29.16 -6.33
C THR A 266 -14.83 28.92 -6.47
N LEU A 267 -14.41 28.06 -7.43
CA LEU A 267 -13.00 27.96 -7.82
C LEU A 267 -12.60 29.13 -8.72
N LYS A 268 -11.55 29.84 -8.34
CA LYS A 268 -10.98 30.98 -9.09
C LYS A 268 -9.70 30.55 -9.79
N GLU A 269 -9.61 30.85 -11.09
CA GLU A 269 -8.44 30.55 -11.92
C GLU A 269 -7.33 31.58 -11.74
N LYS A 270 -7.71 32.86 -11.49
CA LYS A 270 -6.78 33.98 -11.39
C LYS A 270 -6.61 34.37 -9.93
N LEU A 271 -5.35 34.60 -9.54
CA LEU A 271 -5.03 35.16 -8.23
C LEU A 271 -5.40 36.66 -8.16
N PRO A 272 -5.65 37.19 -6.95
CA PRO A 272 -5.86 38.61 -6.75
C PRO A 272 -4.66 39.48 -7.21
N VAL A 273 -3.43 38.99 -7.04
CA VAL A 273 -2.19 39.61 -7.55
C VAL A 273 -1.83 38.93 -8.88
N LYS A 274 -2.19 39.56 -9.98
CA LYS A 274 -2.06 39.00 -11.34
C LYS A 274 -0.64 38.65 -11.73
N GLU A 275 0.32 39.44 -11.31
CA GLU A 275 1.74 39.26 -11.62
C GLU A 275 2.32 37.95 -11.08
N MET A 276 1.66 37.28 -10.12
CA MET A 276 2.06 35.98 -9.62
C MET A 276 1.75 34.84 -10.61
N GLY A 277 1.00 35.11 -11.67
CA GLY A 277 0.63 34.09 -12.67
C GLY A 277 -0.33 33.03 -12.11
N SER A 278 -0.31 31.85 -12.74
CA SER A 278 -1.20 30.72 -12.41
C SER A 278 -0.47 29.54 -11.76
N ALA A 279 0.85 29.56 -11.77
CA ALA A 279 1.73 28.52 -11.21
C ALA A 279 3.09 29.11 -10.86
N ALA A 280 3.91 28.39 -10.08
CA ALA A 280 5.28 28.83 -9.81
C ALA A 280 6.32 27.72 -9.93
N ILE A 281 7.56 28.15 -10.15
CA ILE A 281 8.78 27.36 -9.99
C ILE A 281 9.62 28.02 -8.90
N VAL A 282 9.96 27.26 -7.87
CA VAL A 282 10.89 27.66 -6.83
C VAL A 282 12.20 26.92 -7.02
N SER A 283 13.29 27.64 -7.24
CA SER A 283 14.58 27.03 -7.57
C SER A 283 15.68 27.49 -6.61
N PHE A 284 16.47 26.55 -6.14
CA PHE A 284 17.65 26.76 -5.30
C PHE A 284 18.91 26.37 -6.06
N TYR A 285 19.79 27.35 -6.36
CA TYR A 285 21.03 27.17 -7.13
C TYR A 285 22.26 27.60 -6.33
N SER A 286 23.40 26.95 -6.57
CA SER A 286 24.63 27.21 -5.80
C SER A 286 25.13 28.67 -5.85
N HIS A 287 24.82 29.44 -6.91
CA HIS A 287 25.32 30.82 -7.11
C HIS A 287 24.23 31.77 -7.58
N ALA A 288 22.96 31.51 -7.28
CA ALA A 288 21.90 32.39 -7.64
C ALA A 288 21.86 33.65 -6.73
N THR A 289 21.50 34.78 -7.33
CA THR A 289 20.92 35.93 -6.60
C THR A 289 19.40 35.77 -6.66
N HIS A 290 18.69 36.17 -5.61
CA HIS A 290 17.24 36.08 -5.62
C HIS A 290 16.66 36.94 -6.75
N SER A 291 15.68 36.37 -7.44
CA SER A 291 14.92 37.06 -8.49
C SER A 291 13.50 36.50 -8.59
N ILE A 292 12.56 37.36 -8.96
CA ILE A 292 11.15 36.99 -9.14
C ILE A 292 10.71 37.50 -10.51
N SER A 293 10.28 36.58 -11.40
CA SER A 293 9.80 36.93 -12.72
C SER A 293 8.68 36.01 -13.16
N THR A 294 7.75 36.51 -13.97
CA THR A 294 6.64 35.72 -14.54
C THR A 294 6.74 35.76 -16.05
N SER A 295 6.68 34.59 -16.66
CA SER A 295 6.76 34.35 -18.09
C SER A 295 5.74 33.33 -18.57
N LEU A 296 5.47 33.29 -19.88
CA LEU A 296 4.57 32.30 -20.47
C LEU A 296 5.30 31.01 -20.76
N VAL A 297 4.76 29.90 -20.23
CA VAL A 297 5.21 28.55 -20.54
C VAL A 297 3.98 27.73 -20.98
N ASP A 298 3.99 27.25 -22.22
CA ASP A 298 2.87 26.53 -22.84
C ASP A 298 1.51 27.27 -22.64
N ASN A 299 1.51 28.59 -22.86
CA ASN A 299 0.39 29.51 -22.64
C ASN A 299 -0.10 29.63 -21.17
N VAL A 300 0.63 29.14 -20.21
CA VAL A 300 0.36 29.30 -18.78
C VAL A 300 1.32 30.36 -18.23
N PRO A 301 0.85 31.42 -17.54
CA PRO A 301 1.71 32.35 -16.83
C PRO A 301 2.34 31.68 -15.62
N VAL A 302 3.64 31.46 -15.66
CA VAL A 302 4.42 30.77 -14.59
C VAL A 302 5.35 31.78 -13.94
N CYS A 303 5.27 31.86 -12.60
CA CYS A 303 6.16 32.71 -11.81
C CYS A 303 7.41 31.91 -11.40
N GLU A 304 8.59 32.41 -11.75
CA GLU A 304 9.87 31.83 -11.38
C GLU A 304 10.47 32.59 -10.20
N VAL A 305 10.74 31.88 -9.11
CA VAL A 305 11.37 32.43 -7.91
C VAL A 305 12.69 31.70 -7.68
N HIS A 306 13.79 32.43 -7.80
CA HIS A 306 15.13 31.87 -7.68
C HIS A 306 15.79 32.29 -6.38
N PHE A 307 16.46 31.34 -5.73
CA PHE A 307 17.21 31.51 -4.50
C PHE A 307 18.58 30.87 -4.59
N SER A 308 19.50 31.30 -3.72
CA SER A 308 20.73 30.58 -3.49
C SER A 308 20.51 29.33 -2.66
N GLU A 309 21.39 28.35 -2.80
CA GLU A 309 21.38 27.14 -1.98
C GLU A 309 21.50 27.45 -0.47
N GLN A 310 22.21 28.49 -0.08
CA GLN A 310 22.31 28.92 1.32
C GLN A 310 20.99 29.48 1.87
N GLU A 311 20.18 30.13 1.04
CA GLU A 311 18.88 30.66 1.45
C GLU A 311 17.91 29.53 1.77
N CYS A 312 17.99 28.38 1.07
CA CYS A 312 17.20 27.19 1.38
C CYS A 312 17.32 26.80 2.88
N PHE A 313 18.57 26.74 3.38
CA PHE A 313 18.80 26.38 4.79
C PHE A 313 18.40 27.49 5.76
N LYS A 314 18.62 28.74 5.36
CA LYS A 314 18.24 29.89 6.19
C LYS A 314 16.71 30.03 6.35
N PHE A 315 15.94 29.73 5.32
CA PHE A 315 14.48 29.80 5.39
C PHE A 315 13.93 28.82 6.41
N VAL A 316 14.50 27.64 6.47
CA VAL A 316 14.10 26.61 7.45
C VAL A 316 14.62 26.95 8.87
N ALA A 317 15.86 27.43 8.98
CA ALA A 317 16.46 27.76 10.26
C ALA A 317 15.88 29.03 10.91
N GLU A 318 15.38 29.95 10.11
CA GLU A 318 14.89 31.27 10.56
C GLU A 318 13.61 31.67 9.80
N PRO A 319 12.50 30.91 9.90
CA PRO A 319 11.31 31.13 9.08
C PRO A 319 10.62 32.48 9.34
N GLU A 320 10.83 33.06 10.52
CA GLU A 320 10.24 34.37 10.89
C GLU A 320 11.15 35.56 10.62
N ASN A 321 12.35 35.35 10.10
CA ASN A 321 13.33 36.41 9.91
C ASN A 321 12.96 37.32 8.76
N ASN A 322 13.28 38.63 8.92
CA ASN A 322 13.03 39.69 7.93
C ASN A 322 13.78 39.50 6.59
N HIS A 323 14.71 38.56 6.49
CA HIS A 323 15.46 38.31 5.26
C HIS A 323 14.60 37.83 4.07
N MET A 324 13.37 37.30 4.33
CA MET A 324 12.41 36.93 3.30
C MET A 324 11.42 38.08 2.94
N LYS A 325 11.57 39.27 3.50
CA LYS A 325 10.62 40.38 3.30
C LYS A 325 10.50 40.79 1.82
N PHE A 326 11.55 40.59 1.03
CA PHE A 326 11.53 40.85 -0.40
C PHE A 326 10.46 40.05 -1.14
N LEU A 327 10.12 38.84 -0.66
CA LEU A 327 9.03 38.05 -1.24
C LEU A 327 7.67 38.71 -1.12
N GLU A 328 7.48 39.57 -0.13
CA GLU A 328 6.23 40.33 0.09
C GLU A 328 6.20 41.63 -0.70
N THR A 329 7.34 42.23 -0.97
CA THR A 329 7.43 43.64 -1.39
C THR A 329 8.07 43.90 -2.75
N ASP A 330 9.02 43.05 -3.20
CA ASP A 330 9.76 43.30 -4.44
C ASP A 330 8.86 43.19 -5.67
N LEU A 331 9.17 43.97 -6.69
CA LEU A 331 8.47 43.90 -7.96
C LEU A 331 8.67 42.54 -8.64
N ILE A 332 7.58 41.96 -9.12
CA ILE A 332 7.62 40.82 -10.00
C ILE A 332 7.89 41.29 -11.42
N MET A 333 8.99 40.83 -11.99
CA MET A 333 9.33 41.13 -13.39
C MET A 333 8.38 40.37 -14.31
N ILE A 334 7.64 41.08 -15.17
CA ILE A 334 6.69 40.48 -16.10
C ILE A 334 6.75 41.24 -17.44
N ASP A 335 6.74 40.52 -18.55
CA ASP A 335 6.68 41.12 -19.88
C ASP A 335 5.23 41.42 -20.28
N SER A 336 5.10 42.31 -21.28
CA SER A 336 3.79 42.81 -21.76
C SER A 336 2.93 41.70 -22.39
N ASP A 337 3.54 40.69 -23.01
CA ASP A 337 2.83 39.60 -23.67
C ASP A 337 2.23 38.63 -22.62
N THR A 338 2.99 38.33 -21.59
CA THR A 338 2.53 37.58 -20.44
C THR A 338 1.41 38.32 -19.68
N LEU A 339 1.54 39.61 -19.47
CA LEU A 339 0.50 40.41 -18.81
C LEU A 339 -0.80 40.43 -19.63
N ASN A 340 -0.69 40.58 -20.95
CA ASN A 340 -1.82 40.51 -21.86
C ASN A 340 -2.50 39.16 -21.87
N ALA A 341 -1.73 38.06 -21.79
CA ALA A 341 -2.28 36.70 -21.71
C ALA A 341 -3.03 36.45 -20.41
N ILE A 342 -2.58 37.05 -19.30
CA ILE A 342 -3.30 36.98 -18.01
C ILE A 342 -4.64 37.75 -18.11
N ASP A 343 -4.66 38.90 -18.73
CA ASP A 343 -5.87 39.72 -18.85
C ASP A 343 -6.87 39.14 -19.86
N ASN A 344 -6.38 38.57 -20.96
CA ASN A 344 -7.17 37.99 -22.04
C ASN A 344 -6.81 36.50 -22.26
N PRO A 345 -7.22 35.58 -21.38
CA PRO A 345 -6.90 34.17 -21.54
C PRO A 345 -7.47 33.65 -22.86
N ILE A 346 -6.60 33.12 -23.71
CA ILE A 346 -6.99 32.43 -24.94
C ILE A 346 -7.87 31.26 -24.51
N ALA A 347 -9.12 31.21 -24.98
CA ALA A 347 -9.98 30.03 -24.80
C ALA A 347 -9.23 28.83 -25.36
N ILE A 348 -8.89 27.90 -24.50
CA ILE A 348 -8.35 26.60 -24.92
C ILE A 348 -9.49 25.91 -25.64
N VAL A 349 -9.48 25.93 -26.99
CA VAL A 349 -10.34 25.07 -27.78
C VAL A 349 -9.88 23.65 -27.48
N PRO A 350 -10.74 22.76 -26.97
CA PRO A 350 -10.39 21.34 -26.89
C PRO A 350 -9.95 20.92 -28.28
N ALA A 351 -8.84 20.22 -28.38
CA ALA A 351 -8.43 19.61 -29.62
C ALA A 351 -9.38 18.44 -29.94
N GLU A 352 -10.58 18.79 -30.43
CA GLU A 352 -11.39 17.89 -31.21
C GLU A 352 -10.72 17.82 -32.58
N ASP A 353 -10.35 16.59 -32.98
CA ASP A 353 -9.91 16.24 -34.32
C ASP A 353 -8.53 16.77 -34.81
N ALA A 354 -7.47 16.29 -34.23
CA ALA A 354 -6.20 16.14 -34.97
C ALA A 354 -5.48 14.83 -34.55
N VAL A 355 -6.12 13.72 -34.84
CA VAL A 355 -5.42 12.42 -34.93
C VAL A 355 -5.48 12.01 -36.40
N SER A 356 -4.62 12.59 -37.24
CA SER A 356 -4.14 11.89 -38.40
C SER A 356 -3.20 10.78 -37.93
N PRO A 357 -3.30 9.56 -38.45
CA PRO A 357 -2.40 8.48 -38.06
C PRO A 357 -0.98 8.84 -38.47
N ILE A 358 -0.13 9.14 -37.55
CA ILE A 358 1.33 9.13 -37.79
C ILE A 358 1.70 7.66 -37.89
N GLU A 359 2.06 7.26 -39.08
CA GLU A 359 2.73 5.99 -39.37
C GLU A 359 3.93 5.86 -38.43
N LEU A 360 3.83 4.93 -37.50
CA LEU A 360 4.97 4.46 -36.69
C LEU A 360 5.87 3.66 -37.61
N THR A 361 6.86 4.31 -38.17
CA THR A 361 8.04 3.61 -38.69
C THR A 361 8.69 2.88 -37.53
N GLU A 362 8.77 1.58 -37.65
CA GLU A 362 9.48 0.68 -36.75
C GLU A 362 10.91 1.18 -36.57
N ILE A 363 11.22 1.62 -35.34
CA ILE A 363 12.61 1.71 -34.89
C ILE A 363 12.93 0.33 -34.29
N VAL A 364 13.65 -0.44 -35.11
CA VAL A 364 14.27 -1.71 -34.73
C VAL A 364 15.24 -1.41 -33.58
N ASP A 365 15.00 -2.04 -32.43
CA ASP A 365 15.96 -2.08 -31.35
C ASP A 365 17.20 -2.85 -31.79
N GLU A 366 18.29 -2.15 -32.01
CA GLU A 366 19.62 -2.78 -32.11
C GLU A 366 20.00 -3.33 -30.72
N GLU A 367 19.99 -4.63 -30.60
CA GLU A 367 20.68 -5.38 -29.56
C GLU A 367 22.18 -5.03 -29.58
N VAL A 368 22.64 -4.31 -28.57
CA VAL A 368 24.08 -4.19 -28.31
C VAL A 368 24.53 -5.47 -27.61
N THR A 369 25.01 -6.40 -28.39
CA THR A 369 25.80 -7.53 -27.96
C THR A 369 27.15 -7.03 -27.46
N ALA A 370 27.41 -7.22 -26.17
CA ALA A 370 28.72 -7.04 -25.57
C ALA A 370 29.59 -8.22 -26.03
N ASP A 371 30.48 -7.97 -26.98
CA ASP A 371 31.57 -8.89 -27.28
C ASP A 371 32.88 -8.41 -26.65
N SER A 372 33.53 -9.38 -26.06
CA SER A 372 34.79 -9.41 -25.41
C SER A 372 35.94 -8.74 -26.18
N ARG A 373 36.73 -7.93 -25.47
CA ARG A 373 38.20 -7.90 -25.71
C ARG A 373 38.92 -7.68 -24.39
N ALA A 374 39.56 -8.77 -23.97
CA ALA A 374 40.73 -8.73 -23.09
C ALA A 374 41.92 -8.21 -23.90
N ASP A 375 42.67 -7.27 -23.34
CA ASP A 375 44.09 -7.17 -23.55
C ASP A 375 44.77 -6.55 -22.32
N SER A 376 45.60 -7.38 -21.79
CA SER A 376 46.73 -7.27 -20.91
C SER A 376 47.42 -5.91 -20.88
N LEU A 377 47.80 -5.46 -19.67
CA LEU A 377 49.18 -5.07 -19.38
C LEU A 377 49.45 -5.11 -17.88
N SER A 378 50.45 -5.91 -17.58
CA SER A 378 51.13 -6.14 -16.31
C SER A 378 51.99 -4.95 -15.87
N ALA A 379 52.10 -4.73 -14.59
CA ALA A 379 53.32 -4.38 -13.85
C ALA A 379 52.97 -4.31 -12.37
N THR A 380 53.37 -5.28 -11.65
CA THR A 380 54.33 -5.38 -10.54
C THR A 380 54.73 -4.04 -9.91
N ASP A 381 54.54 -3.93 -8.59
CA ASP A 381 55.63 -3.84 -7.64
C ASP A 381 55.15 -4.01 -6.19
N GLU A 382 55.90 -4.85 -5.54
CA GLU A 382 55.91 -5.20 -4.13
C GLU A 382 56.38 -4.06 -3.24
N ILE A 383 56.32 -4.34 -1.96
CA ILE A 383 57.05 -3.83 -0.77
C ILE A 383 56.08 -3.05 0.15
N GLY A 384 55.84 -3.39 1.39
CA GLY A 384 56.62 -4.16 2.35
C GLY A 384 55.92 -4.14 3.72
N ASN A 385 56.15 -5.21 4.36
CA ASN A 385 55.88 -5.56 5.74
C ASN A 385 56.49 -4.58 6.79
N LYS A 386 55.80 -4.46 7.91
CA LYS A 386 56.30 -4.43 9.34
C LYS A 386 55.41 -3.56 10.20
N ASP A 387 55.14 -3.77 11.43
CA ASP A 387 55.43 -4.74 12.47
C ASP A 387 54.43 -4.50 13.65
N ASN A 388 54.09 -5.57 14.26
CA ASN A 388 53.80 -5.81 15.69
C ASN A 388 53.92 -4.64 16.68
N SER A 389 52.88 -4.48 17.53
CA SER A 389 53.19 -4.49 18.97
C SER A 389 52.00 -4.97 19.77
N THR A 390 52.15 -6.12 20.34
CA THR A 390 51.48 -6.76 21.44
C THR A 390 51.71 -5.99 22.73
N ILE A 391 50.71 -5.66 23.50
CA ILE A 391 50.85 -5.52 24.97
C ILE A 391 49.67 -6.25 25.62
N ALA A 392 50.00 -7.36 26.27
CA ALA A 392 49.22 -8.03 27.29
C ALA A 392 49.57 -7.48 28.66
N ILE A 393 48.68 -7.62 29.60
CA ILE A 393 48.77 -7.71 31.06
C ILE A 393 47.49 -7.08 31.62
N GLY A 394 46.69 -7.65 32.50
CA GLY A 394 46.86 -8.71 33.43
C GLY A 394 45.53 -9.03 34.11
N LYS A 395 45.48 -10.22 34.60
CA LYS A 395 44.38 -10.77 35.42
C LYS A 395 44.32 -10.10 36.77
N SER A 396 43.09 -9.92 37.31
CA SER A 396 42.90 -10.14 38.73
C SER A 396 41.48 -10.67 38.99
N ASP A 397 41.46 -11.82 39.65
CA ASP A 397 40.30 -12.51 40.20
C ASP A 397 39.62 -11.69 41.30
N SER A 398 38.32 -11.71 41.38
CA SER A 398 37.69 -12.10 42.65
C SER A 398 36.20 -12.33 42.48
N ALA A 399 35.77 -13.48 42.93
CA ALA A 399 34.44 -13.96 43.08
C ALA A 399 33.65 -13.13 44.10
N SER A 400 32.35 -12.93 43.84
CA SER A 400 31.34 -13.09 44.90
C SER A 400 29.98 -13.41 44.30
N THR A 401 29.55 -14.57 44.61
CA THR A 401 28.24 -15.15 44.61
C THR A 401 27.23 -14.24 45.29
N THR A 402 26.11 -13.99 44.65
CA THR A 402 24.83 -13.74 45.39
C THR A 402 23.67 -14.29 44.55
N GLU A 403 23.14 -15.40 44.99
CA GLU A 403 21.83 -15.93 44.72
C GLU A 403 20.78 -14.97 45.29
N GLN A 404 19.77 -14.68 44.49
CA GLN A 404 18.44 -14.29 44.95
C GLN A 404 17.43 -14.87 43.96
N SER A 405 16.95 -16.03 44.30
CA SER A 405 15.66 -16.44 44.89
C SER A 405 14.43 -15.86 44.23
N LEU A 406 13.85 -16.68 43.38
CA LEU A 406 12.45 -17.07 43.20
C LEU A 406 11.44 -16.35 44.09
N VAL A 407 10.51 -15.65 43.46
CA VAL A 407 9.18 -15.43 44.00
C VAL A 407 8.23 -16.45 43.39
N VAL A 408 7.80 -17.34 44.22
CA VAL A 408 6.70 -18.30 44.02
C VAL A 408 5.41 -17.52 44.32
N GLU A 409 4.58 -17.35 43.30
CA GLU A 409 3.18 -16.99 43.51
C GLU A 409 2.37 -18.23 43.83
N GLN A 410 1.73 -18.20 44.96
CA GLN A 410 0.88 -19.23 45.51
C GLN A 410 -0.37 -19.43 44.68
N GLU A 411 -0.66 -20.68 44.35
CA GLU A 411 -1.98 -21.14 43.92
C GLU A 411 -2.95 -21.10 45.11
N GLU A 412 -3.97 -20.23 45.01
CA GLU A 412 -5.16 -20.41 45.86
C GLU A 412 -6.09 -21.48 45.27
N GLU A 413 -6.17 -22.59 45.92
CA GLU A 413 -7.22 -23.59 45.74
C GLU A 413 -8.60 -23.00 46.07
N LEU A 414 -9.41 -22.75 45.06
CA LEU A 414 -10.84 -22.57 45.22
C LEU A 414 -11.57 -23.85 44.89
N LYS A 415 -12.26 -24.30 45.95
CA LYS A 415 -13.10 -25.50 46.01
C LYS A 415 -14.08 -25.63 44.83
N ALA A 416 -14.15 -26.81 44.31
CA ALA A 416 -15.12 -27.23 43.29
C ALA A 416 -16.54 -27.29 43.85
N GLU A 417 -17.50 -26.69 43.18
CA GLU A 417 -18.90 -27.10 43.15
C GLU A 417 -19.23 -27.64 41.75
N PRO A 418 -19.98 -28.73 41.63
CA PRO A 418 -20.24 -29.35 40.33
C PRO A 418 -21.47 -28.77 39.67
N VAL A 419 -21.31 -28.03 38.60
CA VAL A 419 -22.40 -27.79 37.67
C VAL A 419 -21.90 -28.08 36.27
N SER A 420 -22.35 -29.16 35.75
CA SER A 420 -22.25 -29.60 34.38
C SER A 420 -22.92 -28.60 33.41
N GLN A 421 -22.14 -27.86 32.72
CA GLN A 421 -22.40 -27.35 31.36
C GLN A 421 -21.10 -27.48 30.60
N GLU A 422 -21.07 -28.34 29.59
CA GLU A 422 -20.00 -28.39 28.62
C GLU A 422 -19.81 -26.99 28.05
N LYS A 423 -18.78 -26.30 28.50
CA LYS A 423 -18.31 -25.09 27.85
C LYS A 423 -17.79 -25.50 26.49
N THR A 424 -18.61 -25.35 25.46
CA THR A 424 -18.14 -25.45 24.06
C THR A 424 -16.95 -24.52 23.92
N SER A 425 -15.78 -25.10 23.76
CA SER A 425 -14.55 -24.35 23.49
C SER A 425 -14.69 -23.75 22.07
N HIS A 426 -14.72 -22.44 21.93
CA HIS A 426 -14.75 -21.79 20.61
C HIS A 426 -13.33 -21.64 20.00
N SER A 427 -12.32 -22.36 20.52
CA SER A 427 -10.94 -22.26 20.05
C SER A 427 -10.62 -23.35 19.03
N ILE A 428 -10.36 -22.94 17.80
CA ILE A 428 -9.78 -23.79 16.75
C ILE A 428 -8.30 -23.96 17.07
N LYS A 429 -7.86 -25.20 17.30
CA LYS A 429 -6.48 -25.53 17.70
C LYS A 429 -5.78 -26.36 16.64
N ILE A 430 -4.78 -25.79 16.01
CA ILE A 430 -3.94 -26.44 15.03
C ILE A 430 -2.58 -26.70 15.63
N LEU A 431 -2.26 -27.97 15.87
CA LEU A 431 -0.94 -28.37 16.35
C LEU A 431 0.08 -28.26 15.21
N VAL A 432 0.93 -27.25 15.31
CA VAL A 432 1.98 -26.97 14.31
C VAL A 432 3.16 -27.95 14.46
N GLY A 433 3.52 -28.24 15.70
CA GLY A 433 4.63 -29.15 16.00
C GLY A 433 5.00 -29.10 17.49
N HIS A 434 6.21 -29.57 17.80
CA HIS A 434 6.72 -29.66 19.17
C HIS A 434 8.07 -28.93 19.26
N THR A 435 8.31 -28.24 20.38
CA THR A 435 9.61 -27.57 20.62
C THR A 435 10.71 -28.62 20.75
N GLN A 436 11.89 -28.37 20.18
CA GLN A 436 13.04 -29.29 20.26
C GLN A 436 13.57 -29.46 21.69
N SER A 437 13.48 -28.46 22.52
CA SER A 437 14.08 -28.42 23.86
C SER A 437 13.22 -29.01 24.96
N GLY A 438 11.95 -29.32 24.72
CA GLY A 438 11.05 -29.76 25.80
C GLY A 438 9.80 -30.52 25.36
N HIS A 439 9.73 -30.96 24.12
CA HIS A 439 8.56 -31.65 23.53
C HIS A 439 7.21 -30.98 23.80
N ARG A 440 7.23 -29.64 24.09
CA ARG A 440 6.02 -28.88 24.34
C ARG A 440 5.32 -28.59 23.02
N GLU A 441 4.01 -28.78 22.99
CA GLU A 441 3.16 -28.46 21.84
C GLU A 441 3.22 -26.97 21.47
N VAL A 442 3.29 -26.70 20.18
CA VAL A 442 3.16 -25.38 19.61
C VAL A 442 1.88 -25.35 18.79
N VAL A 443 0.89 -24.63 19.31
CA VAL A 443 -0.47 -24.60 18.77
C VAL A 443 -0.73 -23.23 18.14
N PHE A 444 -1.31 -23.23 16.94
CA PHE A 444 -1.84 -22.07 16.26
C PHE A 444 -3.36 -22.00 16.46
N GLU A 445 -3.84 -20.91 17.03
CA GLU A 445 -5.25 -20.64 17.25
C GLU A 445 -5.70 -19.47 16.35
N PRO A 446 -6.04 -19.70 15.08
CA PRO A 446 -6.27 -18.65 14.08
C PRO A 446 -7.48 -17.77 14.39
N ASN A 447 -8.44 -18.29 15.14
CA ASN A 447 -9.66 -17.57 15.51
C ASN A 447 -9.58 -16.87 16.88
N ASN A 448 -8.48 -17.04 17.63
CA ASN A 448 -8.27 -16.39 18.92
C ASN A 448 -7.73 -14.97 18.72
N THR A 449 -8.61 -13.97 18.83
CA THR A 449 -8.27 -12.57 18.56
C THR A 449 -7.35 -11.92 19.59
N LYS A 450 -7.15 -12.56 20.75
CA LYS A 450 -6.23 -12.11 21.79
C LYS A 450 -4.80 -12.58 21.54
N MET A 451 -4.63 -13.73 20.89
CA MET A 451 -3.31 -14.32 20.60
C MET A 451 -2.80 -13.97 19.20
N VAL A 452 -3.70 -13.94 18.22
CA VAL A 452 -3.35 -13.72 16.82
C VAL A 452 -4.23 -12.59 16.25
N SER A 453 -3.61 -11.50 15.84
CA SER A 453 -4.37 -10.39 15.27
C SER A 453 -4.83 -10.64 13.84
N HIS A 454 -4.30 -11.65 13.15
CA HIS A 454 -4.72 -12.05 11.79
C HIS A 454 -4.53 -13.56 11.57
N PRO A 455 -5.47 -14.29 10.93
CA PRO A 455 -5.36 -15.73 10.70
C PRO A 455 -4.39 -16.13 9.58
N ASN A 456 -3.76 -15.18 8.88
CA ASN A 456 -2.84 -15.48 7.78
C ASN A 456 -1.55 -16.14 8.27
N MET A 457 -1.08 -17.11 7.48
CA MET A 457 0.16 -17.86 7.74
C MET A 457 1.04 -17.91 6.49
N GLY A 458 2.33 -17.66 6.66
CA GLY A 458 3.38 -17.86 5.65
C GLY A 458 4.15 -19.15 5.93
N VAL A 459 4.30 -20.00 4.92
CA VAL A 459 5.07 -21.24 4.99
C VAL A 459 6.21 -21.15 3.98
N ILE A 460 7.44 -21.20 4.45
CA ILE A 460 8.63 -20.99 3.61
C ILE A 460 9.57 -22.18 3.74
N GLY A 461 10.24 -22.52 2.66
CA GLY A 461 11.32 -23.50 2.64
C GLY A 461 11.59 -24.03 1.22
N THR A 462 12.78 -24.54 1.00
CA THR A 462 13.19 -25.14 -0.27
C THR A 462 12.52 -26.49 -0.53
N MET A 463 12.75 -27.07 -1.69
CA MET A 463 12.25 -28.43 -2.01
C MET A 463 12.82 -29.46 -1.03
N GLY A 464 11.98 -30.43 -0.65
CA GLY A 464 12.40 -31.54 0.20
C GLY A 464 12.54 -31.22 1.69
N THR A 465 12.11 -30.04 2.17
CA THR A 465 12.21 -29.65 3.57
C THR A 465 11.01 -30.04 4.43
N GLY A 466 9.93 -30.57 3.83
CA GLY A 466 8.74 -31.02 4.55
C GLY A 466 7.52 -30.12 4.42
N LYS A 467 7.61 -28.98 3.69
CA LYS A 467 6.50 -28.01 3.53
C LYS A 467 5.14 -28.63 3.16
N THR A 468 5.12 -29.49 2.13
CA THR A 468 3.89 -30.12 1.66
C THR A 468 3.26 -31.00 2.75
N GLN A 469 4.06 -31.77 3.48
CA GLN A 469 3.59 -32.63 4.59
C GLN A 469 3.06 -31.78 5.75
N PHE A 470 3.74 -30.67 6.05
CA PHE A 470 3.28 -29.68 7.02
C PHE A 470 1.95 -29.05 6.60
N ALA A 471 1.85 -28.56 5.37
CA ALA A 471 0.64 -27.91 4.86
C ALA A 471 -0.56 -28.90 4.84
N ARG A 472 -0.37 -30.15 4.40
CA ARG A 472 -1.40 -31.21 4.48
C ARG A 472 -1.86 -31.46 5.91
N SER A 473 -0.94 -31.49 6.88
CA SER A 473 -1.26 -31.66 8.30
C SER A 473 -2.13 -30.50 8.80
N VAL A 474 -1.76 -29.26 8.47
CA VAL A 474 -2.51 -28.05 8.84
C VAL A 474 -3.92 -28.08 8.22
N ILE A 475 -4.03 -28.39 6.92
CA ILE A 475 -5.32 -28.47 6.21
C ILE A 475 -6.22 -29.55 6.85
N ALA A 476 -5.66 -30.73 7.14
CA ALA A 476 -6.40 -31.81 7.74
C ALA A 476 -6.95 -31.43 9.12
N GLN A 477 -6.15 -30.79 9.95
CA GLN A 477 -6.60 -30.33 11.26
C GLN A 477 -7.70 -29.27 11.12
N PHE A 478 -7.57 -28.28 10.22
CA PHE A 478 -8.63 -27.33 9.95
C PHE A 478 -9.97 -28.00 9.57
N ALA A 479 -9.91 -29.02 8.74
CA ALA A 479 -11.11 -29.77 8.31
C ALA A 479 -11.88 -30.43 9.49
N LYS A 480 -11.16 -30.83 10.55
CA LYS A 480 -11.77 -31.50 11.74
C LYS A 480 -12.12 -30.50 12.85
N GLU A 481 -11.45 -29.39 12.94
CA GLU A 481 -11.64 -28.38 14.00
C GLU A 481 -12.85 -27.46 13.78
N GLY A 482 -13.58 -27.59 12.69
CA GLY A 482 -14.78 -26.78 12.41
C GLY A 482 -15.85 -26.85 13.52
N VAL A 483 -15.94 -27.97 14.23
CA VAL A 483 -16.86 -28.11 15.39
C VAL A 483 -16.52 -27.18 16.56
N ASN A 484 -15.27 -26.74 16.64
CA ASN A 484 -14.77 -25.81 17.65
C ASN A 484 -14.82 -24.33 17.16
N ASN A 485 -15.41 -24.08 16.01
CA ASN A 485 -15.61 -22.73 15.51
C ASN A 485 -16.73 -22.02 16.27
N VAL A 486 -16.74 -20.68 16.23
CA VAL A 486 -17.85 -19.90 16.81
C VAL A 486 -19.17 -20.32 16.18
N GLY A 487 -20.13 -20.67 17.03
CA GLY A 487 -21.43 -21.21 16.61
C GLY A 487 -21.40 -22.63 16.07
N GLY A 488 -20.31 -23.38 16.22
CA GLY A 488 -20.18 -24.80 15.76
C GLY A 488 -20.29 -24.96 14.25
N LYS A 489 -20.08 -23.90 13.49
CA LYS A 489 -20.24 -23.92 12.03
C LYS A 489 -19.00 -24.51 11.35
N PRO A 490 -19.18 -25.37 10.34
CA PRO A 490 -18.07 -25.87 9.55
C PRO A 490 -17.34 -24.71 8.87
N MET A 491 -16.05 -24.88 8.64
CA MET A 491 -15.20 -23.94 7.97
C MET A 491 -14.79 -24.50 6.61
N GLY A 492 -14.95 -23.69 5.56
CA GLY A 492 -14.50 -24.06 4.22
C GLY A 492 -12.99 -23.97 4.06
N MET A 493 -12.41 -24.82 3.20
CA MET A 493 -11.01 -24.70 2.84
C MET A 493 -10.81 -24.81 1.33
N LEU A 494 -10.26 -23.76 0.73
CA LEU A 494 -9.95 -23.69 -0.69
C LEU A 494 -8.44 -23.88 -0.90
N VAL A 495 -8.06 -24.88 -1.66
CA VAL A 495 -6.66 -25.21 -1.91
C VAL A 495 -6.36 -25.06 -3.40
N PHE A 496 -5.45 -24.16 -3.76
CA PHE A 496 -4.92 -24.04 -5.11
C PHE A 496 -3.65 -24.87 -5.26
N ASP A 497 -3.77 -25.99 -5.94
CA ASP A 497 -2.72 -27.00 -6.10
C ASP A 497 -1.99 -26.85 -7.44
N TYR A 498 -0.82 -26.22 -7.41
CA TYR A 498 0.01 -25.98 -8.59
C TYR A 498 0.84 -27.20 -9.04
N LYS A 499 1.12 -28.14 -8.10
CA LYS A 499 2.03 -29.29 -8.31
C LYS A 499 1.34 -30.64 -8.33
N GLY A 500 0.13 -30.73 -7.84
CA GLY A 500 -0.60 -31.98 -7.68
C GLY A 500 -0.34 -32.69 -6.36
N ASP A 501 0.09 -31.94 -5.36
CA ASP A 501 0.48 -32.45 -4.03
C ASP A 501 -0.72 -32.68 -3.09
N TYR A 502 -1.95 -32.26 -3.45
CA TYR A 502 -3.13 -32.30 -2.57
C TYR A 502 -4.30 -33.13 -3.16
N LYS A 503 -4.07 -33.89 -4.22
CA LYS A 503 -5.13 -34.60 -4.95
C LYS A 503 -5.15 -36.10 -4.73
N ASP A 504 -4.20 -36.68 -3.97
CA ASP A 504 -4.19 -38.10 -3.72
C ASP A 504 -5.36 -38.52 -2.83
N LYS A 505 -5.79 -39.77 -3.01
CA LYS A 505 -6.99 -40.32 -2.37
C LYS A 505 -6.87 -40.36 -0.85
N GLU A 506 -5.70 -40.72 -0.31
CA GLU A 506 -5.46 -40.80 1.13
C GLU A 506 -5.67 -39.42 1.80
N PHE A 507 -5.14 -38.36 1.20
CA PHE A 507 -5.33 -36.98 1.70
C PHE A 507 -6.79 -36.55 1.60
N LEU A 508 -7.43 -36.76 0.43
CA LEU A 508 -8.81 -36.32 0.21
C LEU A 508 -9.79 -37.05 1.15
N ASP A 509 -9.60 -38.36 1.36
CA ASP A 509 -10.41 -39.16 2.28
C ASP A 509 -10.22 -38.67 3.74
N ALA A 510 -8.97 -38.41 4.17
CA ALA A 510 -8.68 -37.94 5.52
C ALA A 510 -9.33 -36.58 5.83
N VAL A 511 -9.39 -35.69 4.85
CA VAL A 511 -9.97 -34.34 5.03
C VAL A 511 -11.46 -34.25 4.67
N GLY A 512 -12.06 -35.33 4.15
CA GLY A 512 -13.42 -35.31 3.58
C GLY A 512 -13.56 -34.33 2.42
N GLY A 513 -12.51 -34.21 1.60
CA GLY A 513 -12.37 -33.21 0.55
C GLY A 513 -12.70 -33.74 -0.85
N SER A 514 -12.72 -32.82 -1.80
CA SER A 514 -12.93 -33.14 -3.22
C SER A 514 -11.96 -32.35 -4.08
N CYS A 515 -11.49 -32.96 -5.17
CA CYS A 515 -10.55 -32.35 -6.11
C CYS A 515 -11.25 -32.06 -7.44
N TYR A 516 -11.09 -30.84 -7.94
CA TYR A 516 -11.70 -30.34 -9.19
C TYR A 516 -10.59 -29.95 -10.17
N LYS A 517 -10.73 -30.38 -11.42
CA LYS A 517 -9.79 -30.05 -12.51
C LYS A 517 -10.38 -29.07 -13.51
N PHE A 518 -11.67 -29.16 -13.77
CA PHE A 518 -12.44 -28.36 -14.72
C PHE A 518 -13.91 -28.38 -14.33
N ASN A 519 -14.75 -27.65 -15.07
CA ASN A 519 -16.20 -27.57 -14.88
C ASN A 519 -16.56 -27.19 -13.42
N TYR A 520 -15.93 -26.11 -12.93
CA TYR A 520 -16.20 -25.61 -11.57
C TYR A 520 -17.67 -25.18 -11.44
N PRO A 521 -18.39 -25.55 -10.35
CA PRO A 521 -19.82 -25.35 -10.21
C PRO A 521 -20.18 -23.92 -9.78
N PHE A 522 -19.53 -22.93 -10.35
CA PHE A 522 -19.83 -21.51 -10.14
C PHE A 522 -19.47 -20.69 -11.39
N ASN A 523 -20.12 -19.53 -11.50
CA ASN A 523 -19.97 -18.64 -12.64
C ASN A 523 -19.27 -17.33 -12.20
N PRO A 524 -18.06 -17.01 -12.72
CA PRO A 524 -17.35 -15.76 -12.42
C PRO A 524 -18.13 -14.48 -12.77
N LEU A 525 -19.10 -14.60 -13.70
CA LEU A 525 -19.97 -13.50 -14.15
C LEU A 525 -21.15 -13.26 -13.21
N LYS A 526 -21.32 -14.05 -12.15
CA LYS A 526 -22.37 -13.85 -11.16
C LYS A 526 -22.32 -12.43 -10.60
N LEU A 527 -23.49 -11.77 -10.63
CA LEU A 527 -23.67 -10.45 -10.00
C LEU A 527 -23.94 -10.62 -8.51
N VAL A 528 -23.00 -10.22 -7.69
CA VAL A 528 -23.08 -10.33 -6.23
C VAL A 528 -23.51 -8.98 -5.66
N VAL A 529 -24.77 -8.88 -5.28
CA VAL A 529 -25.37 -7.65 -4.72
C VAL A 529 -25.04 -7.57 -3.22
N ASN A 530 -24.55 -6.40 -2.79
CA ASN A 530 -24.35 -6.06 -1.38
C ASN A 530 -24.71 -4.57 -1.18
N ASP A 531 -24.77 -4.11 0.08
CA ASP A 531 -25.15 -2.74 0.42
C ASP A 531 -24.23 -1.67 -0.18
N GLU A 532 -22.97 -2.04 -0.52
CA GLU A 532 -21.97 -1.11 -1.08
C GLU A 532 -22.15 -0.82 -2.57
N VAL A 533 -22.85 -1.70 -3.29
CA VAL A 533 -23.10 -1.54 -4.74
C VAL A 533 -24.48 -0.95 -5.05
N GLU A 534 -25.22 -0.56 -4.02
CA GLU A 534 -26.51 0.11 -4.21
C GLU A 534 -26.33 1.41 -5.02
N GLY A 535 -27.11 1.54 -6.10
CA GLY A 535 -27.00 2.67 -7.03
C GLY A 535 -25.85 2.61 -8.04
N MET A 536 -24.97 1.62 -7.95
CA MET A 536 -23.85 1.43 -8.89
C MET A 536 -24.24 0.61 -10.13
N ASN A 537 -23.40 0.64 -11.15
CA ASN A 537 -23.54 -0.22 -12.34
C ASN A 537 -22.81 -1.55 -12.11
N LEU A 538 -23.42 -2.46 -11.36
CA LEU A 538 -22.82 -3.73 -10.95
C LEU A 538 -22.34 -4.60 -12.14
N PRO A 539 -23.08 -4.73 -13.28
CA PRO A 539 -22.57 -5.44 -14.44
C PRO A 539 -21.25 -4.86 -14.97
N ALA A 540 -21.13 -3.53 -15.03
CA ALA A 540 -19.91 -2.88 -15.50
C ALA A 540 -18.73 -3.03 -14.52
N ILE A 541 -18.99 -3.01 -13.22
CA ILE A 541 -17.97 -3.25 -12.17
C ILE A 541 -17.47 -4.69 -12.24
N THR A 542 -18.38 -5.66 -12.41
CA THR A 542 -18.01 -7.09 -12.55
C THR A 542 -17.22 -7.31 -13.83
N ALA A 543 -17.64 -6.70 -14.95
CA ALA A 543 -16.91 -6.78 -16.22
C ALA A 543 -15.50 -6.18 -16.12
N ASP A 544 -15.35 -5.05 -15.43
CA ASP A 544 -14.04 -4.40 -15.25
C ASP A 544 -13.08 -5.25 -14.42
N ARG A 545 -13.56 -5.83 -13.32
CA ARG A 545 -12.80 -6.71 -12.45
C ARG A 545 -12.30 -7.96 -13.19
N ILE A 546 -13.17 -8.60 -13.97
CA ILE A 546 -12.82 -9.78 -14.78
C ILE A 546 -11.79 -9.40 -15.85
N ALA A 547 -12.02 -8.28 -16.56
CA ALA A 547 -11.08 -7.80 -17.59
C ALA A 547 -9.71 -7.43 -17.00
N ASP A 548 -9.64 -6.87 -15.80
CA ASP A 548 -8.38 -6.59 -15.07
C ASP A 548 -7.64 -7.89 -14.74
N SER A 549 -8.35 -8.91 -14.26
CA SER A 549 -7.77 -10.22 -13.98
C SER A 549 -7.18 -10.88 -15.22
N PHE A 550 -7.85 -10.84 -16.36
CA PHE A 550 -7.31 -11.30 -17.64
C PHE A 550 -6.08 -10.49 -18.06
N ALA A 551 -6.17 -9.16 -17.99
CA ALA A 551 -5.08 -8.28 -18.40
C ALA A 551 -3.81 -8.51 -17.58
N LYS A 552 -3.94 -8.63 -16.25
CA LYS A 552 -2.80 -8.90 -15.35
C LYS A 552 -2.20 -10.29 -15.55
N ALA A 553 -3.02 -11.31 -15.72
CA ALA A 553 -2.55 -12.68 -15.88
C ALA A 553 -1.70 -12.82 -17.16
N TYR A 554 -2.20 -12.32 -18.26
CA TYR A 554 -1.57 -12.48 -19.59
C TYR A 554 -0.70 -11.28 -20.01
N GLY A 555 -0.63 -10.21 -19.23
CA GLY A 555 0.13 -9.02 -19.59
C GLY A 555 -0.46 -8.28 -20.79
N LEU A 556 -1.78 -8.20 -20.86
CA LEU A 556 -2.49 -7.49 -21.93
C LEU A 556 -2.41 -5.97 -21.73
N GLY A 557 -2.47 -5.23 -22.84
CA GLY A 557 -2.53 -3.77 -22.81
C GLY A 557 -3.94 -3.24 -22.51
N LEU A 558 -4.05 -1.95 -22.24
CA LEU A 558 -5.33 -1.28 -21.91
C LEU A 558 -6.39 -1.46 -22.99
N LYS A 559 -6.00 -1.49 -24.28
CA LYS A 559 -6.94 -1.72 -25.40
C LYS A 559 -7.61 -3.09 -25.25
N GLN A 560 -6.83 -4.17 -25.07
CA GLN A 560 -7.39 -5.51 -24.91
C GLN A 560 -8.22 -5.64 -23.63
N GLN A 561 -7.78 -5.03 -22.52
CA GLN A 561 -8.56 -4.98 -21.30
C GLN A 561 -9.93 -4.31 -21.53
N SER A 562 -9.94 -3.15 -22.22
CA SER A 562 -11.18 -2.46 -22.58
C SER A 562 -12.06 -3.28 -23.50
N ASN A 563 -11.48 -3.98 -24.48
CA ASN A 563 -12.21 -4.88 -25.38
C ASN A 563 -12.90 -6.02 -24.61
N ILE A 564 -12.17 -6.67 -23.71
CA ILE A 564 -12.72 -7.74 -22.85
C ILE A 564 -13.88 -7.22 -22.00
N LYS A 565 -13.66 -6.07 -21.33
CA LYS A 565 -14.69 -5.41 -20.54
C LYS A 565 -15.97 -5.14 -21.36
N GLN A 566 -15.80 -4.58 -22.56
CA GLN A 566 -16.93 -4.23 -23.42
C GLN A 566 -17.69 -5.48 -23.86
N VAL A 567 -17.01 -6.54 -24.27
CA VAL A 567 -17.64 -7.82 -24.63
C VAL A 567 -18.45 -8.39 -23.47
N ILE A 568 -17.91 -8.39 -22.26
CA ILE A 568 -18.66 -8.85 -21.08
C ILE A 568 -19.91 -8.01 -20.85
N ILE A 569 -19.81 -6.66 -20.97
CA ILE A 569 -20.95 -5.76 -20.84
C ILE A 569 -22.00 -6.06 -21.94
N ASP A 570 -21.59 -6.30 -23.16
CA ASP A 570 -22.50 -6.57 -24.26
C ASP A 570 -23.15 -7.96 -24.10
N THR A 571 -22.41 -8.96 -23.61
CA THR A 571 -22.97 -10.27 -23.27
C THR A 571 -24.00 -10.18 -22.15
N TYR A 572 -23.78 -9.33 -21.13
CA TYR A 572 -24.82 -9.04 -20.12
C TYR A 572 -26.08 -8.41 -20.74
N LYS A 573 -25.92 -7.45 -21.67
CA LYS A 573 -27.05 -6.82 -22.36
C LYS A 573 -27.83 -7.83 -23.19
N ASP A 574 -27.16 -8.74 -23.89
CA ASP A 574 -27.80 -9.80 -24.66
C ASP A 574 -28.63 -10.74 -23.77
N ALA A 575 -28.21 -10.94 -22.52
CA ALA A 575 -28.96 -11.65 -21.49
C ALA A 575 -30.03 -10.78 -20.79
N GLY A 576 -30.27 -9.55 -21.27
CA GLY A 576 -31.27 -8.64 -20.70
C GLY A 576 -30.80 -7.97 -19.38
N ILE A 577 -29.53 -8.07 -19.02
CA ILE A 577 -28.94 -7.48 -17.82
C ILE A 577 -28.37 -6.11 -18.17
N THR A 578 -28.89 -5.08 -17.49
CA THR A 578 -28.51 -3.68 -17.73
C THR A 578 -28.05 -2.99 -16.45
N ARG A 579 -27.95 -1.66 -16.47
CA ARG A 579 -27.67 -0.87 -15.26
C ARG A 579 -28.84 -0.91 -14.24
N ASP A 580 -30.07 -1.23 -14.70
CA ASP A 580 -31.23 -1.30 -13.83
C ASP A 580 -31.13 -2.53 -12.90
N PRO A 581 -31.16 -2.33 -11.58
CA PRO A 581 -31.10 -3.43 -10.62
C PRO A 581 -32.15 -4.50 -10.80
N SER A 582 -33.34 -4.13 -11.27
CA SER A 582 -34.42 -5.11 -11.55
C SER A 582 -34.04 -6.13 -12.62
N SER A 583 -33.10 -5.81 -13.50
CA SER A 583 -32.61 -6.72 -14.55
C SER A 583 -31.55 -7.73 -14.02
N TRP A 584 -31.03 -7.57 -12.81
CA TRP A 584 -29.96 -8.44 -12.28
C TRP A 584 -30.48 -9.82 -11.81
N GLU A 585 -31.80 -9.98 -11.75
CA GLU A 585 -32.43 -11.29 -11.50
C GLU A 585 -32.47 -12.17 -12.77
N ASN A 586 -32.20 -11.60 -13.93
CA ASN A 586 -32.13 -12.37 -15.18
C ASN A 586 -30.99 -13.40 -15.13
N PRO A 587 -31.09 -14.52 -15.85
CA PRO A 587 -30.02 -15.52 -15.93
C PRO A 587 -28.71 -14.89 -16.41
N VAL A 588 -27.67 -15.00 -15.59
CA VAL A 588 -26.34 -14.45 -15.91
C VAL A 588 -25.74 -15.23 -17.07
N PRO A 589 -25.06 -14.58 -18.04
CA PRO A 589 -24.37 -15.30 -19.11
C PRO A 589 -23.23 -16.17 -18.56
N THR A 590 -22.85 -17.21 -19.33
CA THR A 590 -21.71 -18.07 -19.01
C THR A 590 -20.41 -17.51 -19.59
N MET A 591 -19.27 -17.98 -19.11
CA MET A 591 -17.96 -17.61 -19.68
C MET A 591 -17.84 -18.07 -21.13
N GLU A 592 -18.47 -19.19 -21.51
CA GLU A 592 -18.52 -19.66 -22.90
C GLU A 592 -19.19 -18.64 -23.81
N GLN A 593 -20.34 -18.08 -23.42
CA GLN A 593 -21.02 -17.03 -24.17
C GLN A 593 -20.19 -15.75 -24.31
N VAL A 594 -19.40 -15.40 -23.32
CA VAL A 594 -18.43 -14.28 -23.42
C VAL A 594 -17.35 -14.58 -24.44
N ILE A 595 -16.83 -15.81 -24.44
CA ILE A 595 -15.80 -16.26 -25.40
C ILE A 595 -16.35 -16.24 -26.82
N GLU A 596 -17.54 -16.80 -27.04
CA GLU A 596 -18.21 -16.77 -28.34
C GLU A 596 -18.45 -15.34 -28.83
N LYS A 597 -18.98 -14.47 -27.96
CA LYS A 597 -19.19 -13.06 -28.28
C LYS A 597 -17.89 -12.33 -28.63
N TYR A 598 -16.78 -12.69 -27.99
CA TYR A 598 -15.47 -12.13 -28.28
C TYR A 598 -15.03 -12.49 -29.70
N PHE A 599 -15.23 -13.75 -30.13
CA PHE A 599 -14.90 -14.23 -31.48
C PHE A 599 -15.81 -13.64 -32.56
N GLU A 600 -17.06 -13.29 -32.23
CA GLU A 600 -17.94 -12.58 -33.14
C GLU A 600 -17.53 -11.11 -33.36
N THR A 601 -16.90 -10.51 -32.31
CA THR A 601 -16.63 -9.06 -32.31
C THR A 601 -15.22 -8.73 -32.80
N TYR A 602 -14.24 -9.59 -32.53
CA TYR A 602 -12.82 -9.36 -32.83
C TYR A 602 -12.23 -10.47 -33.67
N ASP A 603 -11.24 -10.13 -34.49
CA ASP A 603 -10.56 -11.05 -35.36
C ASP A 603 -9.31 -11.66 -34.72
N ALA A 604 -8.66 -12.62 -35.42
CA ALA A 604 -7.49 -13.35 -34.93
C ALA A 604 -6.23 -12.48 -34.73
N ASN A 605 -6.23 -11.21 -35.18
CA ASN A 605 -5.09 -10.31 -34.98
C ASN A 605 -5.12 -9.67 -33.56
N ASP A 606 -6.24 -9.76 -32.85
CA ASP A 606 -6.28 -9.31 -31.45
C ASP A 606 -5.55 -10.29 -30.53
N LYS A 607 -4.64 -9.78 -29.70
CA LYS A 607 -3.84 -10.62 -28.79
C LYS A 607 -4.67 -11.44 -27.80
N ALA A 608 -5.84 -10.94 -27.40
CA ALA A 608 -6.72 -11.65 -26.50
C ALA A 608 -7.52 -12.77 -27.22
N PHE A 609 -7.61 -12.74 -28.55
CA PHE A 609 -8.26 -13.80 -29.33
C PHE A 609 -7.62 -15.18 -29.07
N ALA A 610 -6.29 -15.27 -29.18
CA ALA A 610 -5.56 -16.51 -28.92
C ALA A 610 -5.67 -16.99 -27.47
N LEU A 611 -5.92 -16.08 -26.55
CA LEU A 611 -6.19 -16.40 -25.16
C LEU A 611 -7.57 -17.06 -25.00
N PHE A 612 -8.62 -16.45 -25.55
CA PHE A 612 -9.98 -16.99 -25.47
C PHE A 612 -10.11 -18.31 -26.24
N ASP A 613 -9.38 -18.48 -27.34
CA ASP A 613 -9.31 -19.76 -28.06
C ASP A 613 -8.79 -20.90 -27.17
N LYS A 614 -7.72 -20.65 -26.39
CA LYS A 614 -7.23 -21.61 -25.40
C LYS A 614 -8.24 -21.88 -24.28
N LEU A 615 -8.91 -20.84 -23.78
CA LEU A 615 -9.86 -20.99 -22.68
C LEU A 615 -11.11 -21.77 -23.09
N ARG A 616 -11.57 -21.64 -24.33
CA ARG A 616 -12.69 -22.39 -24.89
C ARG A 616 -12.47 -23.89 -24.77
N ASP A 617 -11.26 -24.37 -25.09
CA ASP A 617 -10.92 -25.79 -25.11
C ASP A 617 -10.91 -26.44 -23.71
N TYR A 618 -10.78 -25.64 -22.64
CA TYR A 618 -10.61 -26.20 -21.29
C TYR A 618 -11.90 -26.41 -20.50
N THR A 619 -13.01 -25.76 -20.87
CA THR A 619 -14.31 -25.85 -20.15
C THR A 619 -14.11 -25.65 -18.63
N ILE A 620 -13.44 -24.57 -18.24
CA ILE A 620 -12.99 -24.34 -16.86
C ILE A 620 -14.17 -24.16 -15.90
N PHE A 621 -15.12 -23.33 -16.28
CA PHE A 621 -16.32 -23.02 -15.50
C PHE A 621 -17.52 -23.73 -16.10
N THR A 622 -18.56 -23.93 -15.30
CA THR A 622 -19.78 -24.55 -15.78
C THR A 622 -20.43 -23.75 -16.91
N THR A 623 -20.97 -24.45 -17.89
CA THR A 623 -21.79 -23.89 -18.98
C THR A 623 -23.28 -23.91 -18.66
N ASP A 624 -23.66 -24.55 -17.55
CA ASP A 624 -25.05 -24.66 -17.07
C ASP A 624 -25.21 -23.95 -15.73
N ASN A 625 -25.85 -22.78 -15.76
CA ASN A 625 -26.10 -21.98 -14.58
C ASN A 625 -27.08 -22.62 -13.58
N SER A 626 -27.88 -23.62 -14.01
CA SER A 626 -28.79 -24.35 -13.10
C SER A 626 -28.03 -25.15 -12.03
N ASN A 627 -26.76 -25.50 -12.30
CA ASN A 627 -25.88 -26.21 -11.40
C ASN A 627 -24.94 -25.29 -10.61
N CYS A 628 -25.03 -23.97 -10.79
CA CYS A 628 -24.20 -23.00 -10.06
C CYS A 628 -24.65 -22.88 -8.60
N VAL A 629 -23.66 -22.95 -7.71
CA VAL A 629 -23.84 -22.70 -6.28
C VAL A 629 -23.03 -21.48 -5.85
N SER A 630 -23.35 -20.91 -4.69
CA SER A 630 -22.50 -19.93 -4.06
C SER A 630 -21.14 -20.56 -3.72
N LEU A 631 -20.06 -19.80 -3.90
CA LEU A 631 -18.73 -20.28 -3.60
C LEU A 631 -18.60 -20.68 -2.12
N PHE A 632 -19.21 -19.90 -1.20
CA PHE A 632 -19.18 -20.21 0.23
C PHE A 632 -20.08 -21.41 0.60
N GLU A 633 -21.16 -21.69 -0.12
CA GLU A 633 -21.94 -22.91 0.04
C GLU A 633 -21.17 -24.13 -0.49
N TRP A 634 -20.47 -23.97 -1.59
CA TRP A 634 -19.62 -25.00 -2.15
C TRP A 634 -18.43 -25.33 -1.22
N LEU A 635 -17.89 -24.32 -0.53
CA LEU A 635 -16.80 -24.45 0.45
C LEU A 635 -17.29 -24.97 1.82
N ASN A 636 -18.15 -25.99 1.83
CA ASN A 636 -18.59 -26.64 3.06
C ASN A 636 -17.60 -27.71 3.60
N SER A 637 -16.50 -27.95 2.88
CA SER A 637 -15.40 -28.85 3.23
C SER A 637 -14.11 -28.40 2.51
N VAL A 638 -13.11 -29.28 2.44
CA VAL A 638 -11.87 -29.01 1.69
C VAL A 638 -12.13 -29.17 0.19
N ARG A 639 -11.86 -28.14 -0.58
CA ARG A 639 -11.96 -28.11 -2.04
C ARG A 639 -10.60 -27.83 -2.65
N VAL A 640 -10.09 -28.81 -3.42
CA VAL A 640 -8.81 -28.72 -4.10
C VAL A 640 -9.04 -28.37 -5.56
N ILE A 641 -8.43 -27.29 -6.01
CA ILE A 641 -8.38 -26.86 -7.42
C ILE A 641 -7.05 -27.36 -8.00
N ASP A 642 -7.11 -28.46 -8.76
CA ASP A 642 -5.93 -29.03 -9.44
C ASP A 642 -5.57 -28.20 -10.68
N LEU A 643 -4.53 -27.42 -10.57
CA LEU A 643 -4.03 -26.53 -11.63
C LEU A 643 -2.96 -27.19 -12.51
N THR A 644 -2.58 -28.43 -12.25
CA THR A 644 -1.43 -29.09 -12.93
C THR A 644 -1.55 -29.19 -14.44
N LEU A 645 -2.77 -29.26 -14.96
CA LEU A 645 -3.03 -29.42 -16.39
C LEU A 645 -2.92 -28.12 -17.20
N TYR A 646 -2.92 -26.97 -16.53
CA TYR A 646 -3.01 -25.69 -17.21
C TYR A 646 -1.65 -25.01 -17.39
N PRO A 647 -1.45 -24.24 -18.47
CA PRO A 647 -0.31 -23.32 -18.62
C PRO A 647 -0.31 -22.27 -17.51
N ASP A 648 0.85 -21.72 -17.18
CA ASP A 648 1.02 -20.83 -16.04
C ASP A 648 0.15 -19.55 -16.09
N ASP A 649 -0.07 -18.98 -17.27
CA ASP A 649 -0.95 -17.81 -17.40
C ASP A 649 -2.42 -18.18 -17.21
N THR A 650 -2.85 -19.35 -17.71
CA THR A 650 -4.19 -19.88 -17.48
C THR A 650 -4.42 -20.20 -16.00
N LYS A 651 -3.43 -20.79 -15.29
CA LYS A 651 -3.51 -20.98 -13.82
C LYS A 651 -3.78 -19.65 -13.11
N LYS A 652 -3.10 -18.58 -13.48
CA LYS A 652 -3.27 -17.25 -12.88
C LYS A 652 -4.68 -16.70 -13.12
N VAL A 653 -5.24 -16.88 -14.32
CA VAL A 653 -6.62 -16.48 -14.61
C VAL A 653 -7.61 -17.27 -13.75
N ILE A 654 -7.48 -18.59 -13.68
CA ILE A 654 -8.37 -19.43 -12.88
C ILE A 654 -8.37 -18.96 -11.43
N VAL A 655 -7.18 -18.81 -10.83
CA VAL A 655 -7.04 -18.36 -9.44
C VAL A 655 -7.62 -16.96 -9.26
N SER A 656 -7.33 -16.02 -10.16
CA SER A 656 -7.82 -14.64 -10.03
C SER A 656 -9.34 -14.56 -10.14
N LEU A 657 -9.97 -15.24 -11.11
CA LEU A 657 -11.42 -15.22 -11.28
C LEU A 657 -12.16 -15.88 -10.10
N ILE A 658 -11.60 -16.96 -9.54
CA ILE A 658 -12.14 -17.58 -8.33
C ILE A 658 -12.03 -16.63 -7.15
N LEU A 659 -10.87 -15.97 -6.96
CA LEU A 659 -10.69 -15.00 -5.88
C LEU A 659 -11.52 -13.73 -6.08
N ASP A 660 -11.79 -13.31 -7.33
CA ASP A 660 -12.69 -12.20 -7.62
C ASP A 660 -14.13 -12.50 -7.15
N LEU A 661 -14.62 -13.68 -7.46
CA LEU A 661 -15.95 -14.11 -7.00
C LEU A 661 -15.95 -14.31 -5.48
N PHE A 662 -14.88 -14.95 -4.94
CA PHE A 662 -14.73 -15.15 -3.50
C PHE A 662 -14.79 -13.84 -2.73
N TYR A 663 -14.05 -12.82 -3.18
CA TYR A 663 -14.05 -11.50 -2.54
C TYR A 663 -15.43 -10.85 -2.57
N ALA A 664 -16.13 -10.91 -3.71
CA ALA A 664 -17.46 -10.36 -3.84
C ALA A 664 -18.47 -11.04 -2.89
N GLU A 665 -18.48 -12.39 -2.83
CA GLU A 665 -19.37 -13.13 -1.93
C GLU A 665 -18.97 -12.96 -0.45
N MET A 666 -17.66 -12.87 -0.15
CA MET A 666 -17.15 -12.54 1.19
C MET A 666 -17.73 -11.20 1.69
N ARG A 667 -17.71 -10.19 0.84
CA ARG A 667 -18.28 -8.87 1.15
C ARG A 667 -19.81 -8.95 1.36
N GLN A 668 -20.52 -9.69 0.53
CA GLN A 668 -21.97 -9.92 0.65
C GLN A 668 -22.35 -10.56 2.00
N LEU A 669 -21.56 -11.50 2.49
CA LEU A 669 -21.80 -12.16 3.77
C LEU A 669 -21.61 -11.23 4.98
N GLY A 670 -20.97 -10.08 4.79
CA GLY A 670 -20.68 -9.12 5.85
C GLY A 670 -19.74 -9.64 6.93
N GLY A 671 -19.53 -8.83 7.97
CA GLY A 671 -18.59 -9.16 9.06
C GLY A 671 -18.92 -10.47 9.77
N SER A 672 -17.86 -11.23 10.14
CA SER A 672 -18.00 -12.49 10.87
C SER A 672 -18.28 -12.25 12.36
N LYS A 673 -18.98 -13.16 13.01
CA LYS A 673 -19.32 -13.09 14.44
C LYS A 673 -18.05 -13.16 15.30
N GLN A 674 -18.09 -12.46 16.42
CA GLN A 674 -17.04 -12.55 17.45
C GLN A 674 -17.67 -12.80 18.81
N GLU A 675 -17.23 -13.85 19.49
CA GLU A 675 -17.74 -14.25 20.81
C GLU A 675 -16.58 -14.58 21.75
N ASN A 676 -16.56 -14.03 22.93
CA ASN A 676 -15.58 -14.32 24.00
C ASN A 676 -14.10 -14.21 23.59
N GLY A 677 -13.79 -13.36 22.61
CA GLY A 677 -12.42 -13.20 22.10
C GLY A 677 -12.06 -14.18 20.98
N PHE A 678 -13.02 -14.94 20.49
CA PHE A 678 -12.88 -15.81 19.31
C PHE A 678 -13.74 -15.28 18.16
N ARG A 679 -13.21 -15.33 16.95
CA ARG A 679 -13.90 -14.92 15.73
C ARG A 679 -14.35 -16.16 14.94
N GLU A 680 -15.55 -16.12 14.39
CA GLU A 680 -16.01 -17.12 13.44
C GLU A 680 -15.09 -17.13 12.22
N LEU A 681 -14.46 -18.28 11.93
CA LEU A 681 -13.78 -18.50 10.66
C LEU A 681 -14.75 -19.16 9.67
N ARG A 682 -14.92 -18.55 8.49
CA ARG A 682 -15.78 -19.05 7.41
C ARG A 682 -14.99 -19.81 6.38
N ALA A 683 -13.79 -19.34 6.07
CA ALA A 683 -12.93 -20.02 5.10
C ALA A 683 -11.45 -19.75 5.34
N MET A 684 -10.61 -20.73 4.96
CA MET A 684 -9.17 -20.57 4.78
C MET A 684 -8.81 -20.86 3.32
N ILE A 685 -7.92 -20.06 2.75
CA ILE A 685 -7.43 -20.22 1.38
C ILE A 685 -5.96 -20.60 1.43
N MET A 686 -5.63 -21.78 0.89
CA MET A 686 -4.25 -22.21 0.73
C MET A 686 -3.79 -21.99 -0.72
N VAL A 687 -2.69 -21.28 -0.90
CA VAL A 687 -2.04 -21.11 -2.20
C VAL A 687 -0.65 -21.72 -2.11
N ASP A 688 -0.47 -22.86 -2.73
CA ASP A 688 0.85 -23.47 -2.88
C ASP A 688 1.62 -22.79 -4.03
N GLU A 689 2.95 -22.69 -3.93
CA GLU A 689 3.80 -21.95 -4.86
C GLU A 689 3.29 -20.51 -5.11
N ALA A 690 2.89 -19.83 -4.04
CA ALA A 690 2.25 -18.51 -4.09
C ALA A 690 3.08 -17.45 -4.84
N HIS A 691 4.41 -17.62 -4.94
CA HIS A 691 5.30 -16.73 -5.69
C HIS A 691 4.91 -16.56 -7.17
N GLN A 692 4.26 -17.54 -7.77
CA GLN A 692 3.77 -17.46 -9.14
C GLN A 692 2.61 -16.49 -9.30
N PHE A 693 1.84 -16.30 -8.23
CA PHE A 693 0.66 -15.47 -8.20
C PHE A 693 0.93 -14.07 -7.62
N LEU A 694 1.71 -13.99 -6.54
CA LEU A 694 2.06 -12.73 -5.85
C LEU A 694 2.63 -11.64 -6.77
N LYS A 695 3.47 -12.04 -7.75
CA LYS A 695 4.11 -11.10 -8.69
C LYS A 695 3.14 -10.35 -9.62
N LYS A 696 1.90 -10.79 -9.74
CA LYS A 696 0.89 -10.19 -10.64
C LYS A 696 0.00 -9.16 -9.96
N ASP A 697 0.05 -9.07 -8.64
CA ASP A 697 -0.64 -8.06 -7.83
C ASP A 697 -2.15 -7.95 -8.19
N PHE A 698 -2.86 -9.06 -8.05
CA PHE A 698 -4.31 -9.11 -8.28
C PHE A 698 -5.07 -8.41 -7.15
N ASN A 699 -6.00 -7.52 -7.50
CA ASN A 699 -6.72 -6.69 -6.54
C ASN A 699 -7.49 -7.52 -5.50
N SER A 700 -8.25 -8.52 -5.92
CA SER A 700 -9.04 -9.36 -5.01
C SER A 700 -8.17 -10.16 -4.05
N PHE A 701 -7.01 -10.66 -4.51
CA PHE A 701 -6.04 -11.31 -3.64
C PHE A 701 -5.53 -10.35 -2.55
N ARG A 702 -5.14 -9.14 -2.95
CA ARG A 702 -4.67 -8.10 -2.04
C ARG A 702 -5.74 -7.74 -1.00
N SER A 703 -6.99 -7.54 -1.44
CA SER A 703 -8.10 -7.23 -0.54
C SER A 703 -8.40 -8.39 0.42
N ILE A 704 -8.41 -9.65 -0.05
CA ILE A 704 -8.65 -10.79 0.83
C ILE A 704 -7.56 -10.91 1.90
N ILE A 705 -6.27 -10.80 1.54
CA ILE A 705 -5.19 -10.94 2.52
C ILE A 705 -5.17 -9.82 3.56
N SER A 706 -5.58 -8.60 3.19
CA SER A 706 -5.61 -7.43 4.09
C SER A 706 -6.89 -7.33 4.93
N GLU A 707 -8.06 -7.62 4.35
CA GLU A 707 -9.36 -7.38 4.96
C GLU A 707 -10.05 -8.67 5.45
N GLY A 708 -9.67 -9.83 4.94
CA GLY A 708 -10.35 -11.12 5.15
C GLY A 708 -10.64 -11.44 6.61
N ARG A 709 -9.78 -11.00 7.54
CA ARG A 709 -9.99 -11.16 8.97
C ARG A 709 -11.37 -10.69 9.42
N MET A 710 -11.82 -9.52 8.96
CA MET A 710 -13.12 -8.95 9.38
C MET A 710 -14.28 -9.86 8.96
N PHE A 711 -14.12 -10.56 7.86
CA PHE A 711 -15.12 -11.47 7.29
C PHE A 711 -14.93 -12.92 7.73
N GLY A 712 -13.97 -13.23 8.59
CA GLY A 712 -13.67 -14.57 9.03
C GLY A 712 -12.93 -15.41 7.96
N VAL A 713 -12.08 -14.78 7.18
CA VAL A 713 -11.27 -15.41 6.13
C VAL A 713 -9.79 -15.25 6.44
N GLY A 714 -9.01 -16.29 6.19
CA GLY A 714 -7.55 -16.26 6.27
C GLY A 714 -6.89 -16.94 5.07
N MET A 715 -5.59 -16.69 4.90
CA MET A 715 -4.79 -17.25 3.82
C MET A 715 -3.55 -17.97 4.37
N ILE A 716 -3.22 -19.11 3.78
CA ILE A 716 -1.96 -19.82 3.98
C ILE A 716 -1.19 -19.75 2.67
N LEU A 717 -0.04 -19.10 2.69
CA LEU A 717 0.78 -18.87 1.49
C LEU A 717 2.08 -19.67 1.62
N SER A 718 2.30 -20.60 0.70
CA SER A 718 3.51 -21.42 0.66
C SER A 718 4.44 -20.94 -0.46
N THR A 719 5.71 -20.66 -0.14
CA THR A 719 6.75 -20.26 -1.11
C THR A 719 8.09 -20.90 -0.79
N GLN A 720 9.08 -20.67 -1.68
CA GLN A 720 10.44 -21.16 -1.47
C GLN A 720 11.34 -20.13 -0.79
N ASN A 721 11.09 -18.84 -0.93
CA ASN A 721 11.92 -17.78 -0.38
C ASN A 721 11.08 -16.71 0.31
N VAL A 722 11.65 -16.07 1.31
CA VAL A 722 11.04 -14.90 1.99
C VAL A 722 10.83 -13.74 1.02
N SER A 723 11.80 -13.52 0.14
CA SER A 723 11.75 -12.44 -0.88
C SER A 723 10.57 -12.54 -1.85
N ASP A 724 9.94 -13.71 -1.99
CA ASP A 724 8.78 -13.90 -2.85
C ASP A 724 7.55 -13.10 -2.41
N PHE A 725 7.47 -12.75 -1.12
CA PHE A 725 6.39 -11.93 -0.56
C PHE A 725 6.53 -10.44 -0.88
N LYS A 726 7.70 -10.01 -1.33
CA LYS A 726 7.96 -8.62 -1.69
C LYS A 726 7.96 -8.45 -3.21
N THR A 727 7.04 -7.66 -3.70
CA THR A 727 6.96 -7.29 -5.12
C THR A 727 7.42 -5.84 -5.32
N SER A 728 7.48 -5.37 -6.55
CA SER A 728 7.78 -3.96 -6.85
C SER A 728 6.71 -2.98 -6.38
N LYS A 729 5.49 -3.48 -6.10
CA LYS A 729 4.32 -2.68 -5.75
C LYS A 729 3.88 -2.87 -4.30
N GLU A 730 4.07 -4.06 -3.74
CA GLU A 730 3.53 -4.43 -2.44
C GLU A 730 4.49 -5.34 -1.68
N ASP A 731 4.51 -5.22 -0.37
CA ASP A 731 5.16 -6.14 0.55
C ASP A 731 4.09 -6.94 1.30
N TYR A 732 3.73 -8.11 0.76
CA TYR A 732 2.70 -8.98 1.33
C TYR A 732 3.09 -9.57 2.69
N SER A 733 4.37 -9.53 3.07
CA SER A 733 4.83 -10.04 4.36
C SER A 733 4.22 -9.28 5.54
N GLN A 734 3.85 -8.03 5.35
CA GLN A 734 3.20 -7.19 6.38
C GLN A 734 1.81 -7.69 6.79
N PHE A 735 1.11 -8.44 5.92
CA PHE A 735 -0.21 -9.02 6.21
C PHE A 735 -0.12 -10.40 6.85
N ILE A 736 1.09 -10.92 7.12
CA ILE A 736 1.32 -12.26 7.66
C ILE A 736 2.01 -12.14 9.01
N LEU A 737 1.33 -12.58 10.05
CA LEU A 737 1.81 -12.49 11.43
C LEU A 737 2.26 -13.83 12.00
N SER A 738 1.87 -14.93 11.36
CA SER A 738 2.30 -16.28 11.71
C SER A 738 3.15 -16.87 10.60
N TRP A 739 4.32 -17.39 10.95
CA TRP A 739 5.31 -17.88 10.00
C TRP A 739 5.83 -19.26 10.42
N VAL A 740 6.00 -20.12 9.43
CA VAL A 740 6.71 -21.40 9.59
C VAL A 740 7.78 -21.45 8.51
N ILE A 741 9.04 -21.40 8.94
CA ILE A 741 10.19 -21.28 8.06
C ILE A 741 11.06 -22.52 8.22
N HIS A 742 10.99 -23.39 7.22
CA HIS A 742 11.87 -24.55 7.07
C HIS A 742 13.23 -24.11 6.53
N HIS A 743 14.11 -25.06 6.24
CA HIS A 743 15.38 -24.76 5.61
C HIS A 743 15.21 -23.99 4.30
N VAL A 744 15.99 -22.91 4.15
CA VAL A 744 16.15 -22.14 2.91
C VAL A 744 17.62 -21.99 2.57
N ASN A 745 17.94 -21.93 1.28
CA ASN A 745 19.34 -21.88 0.82
C ASN A 745 20.05 -20.58 1.24
N SER A 746 19.33 -19.50 1.38
CA SER A 746 19.83 -18.24 1.89
C SER A 746 18.70 -17.42 2.50
N ILE A 747 18.95 -16.81 3.64
CA ILE A 747 18.06 -15.86 4.28
C ILE A 747 18.94 -14.71 4.82
N SER A 748 18.56 -13.49 4.53
CA SER A 748 19.29 -12.30 4.96
C SER A 748 18.86 -11.83 6.34
N LYS A 749 19.76 -11.08 7.03
CA LYS A 749 19.40 -10.43 8.30
C LYS A 749 18.20 -9.48 8.16
N ALA A 750 18.05 -8.82 7.01
CA ALA A 750 16.92 -7.94 6.75
C ALA A 750 15.60 -8.72 6.68
N GLU A 751 15.59 -9.89 6.05
CA GLU A 751 14.40 -10.76 5.98
C GLU A 751 14.04 -11.32 7.36
N ILE A 752 15.03 -11.74 8.14
CA ILE A 752 14.84 -12.15 9.55
C ILE A 752 14.24 -10.99 10.36
N ALA A 753 14.78 -9.78 10.22
CA ALA A 753 14.30 -8.60 10.93
C ALA A 753 12.84 -8.24 10.52
N ASN A 754 12.50 -8.38 9.26
CA ASN A 754 11.13 -8.14 8.79
C ASN A 754 10.11 -9.13 9.38
N ILE A 755 10.49 -10.41 9.46
CA ILE A 755 9.58 -11.46 9.96
C ILE A 755 9.51 -11.44 11.49
N PHE A 756 10.65 -11.42 12.17
CA PHE A 756 10.70 -11.61 13.63
C PHE A 756 10.73 -10.29 14.41
N GLY A 757 11.09 -9.20 13.77
CA GLY A 757 11.26 -7.87 14.34
C GLY A 757 12.72 -7.43 14.34
N ALA A 758 12.96 -6.17 13.96
CA ALA A 758 14.32 -5.61 13.82
C ALA A 758 15.12 -5.56 15.14
N SER A 759 14.41 -5.56 16.28
CA SER A 759 15.00 -5.50 17.63
C SER A 759 15.05 -6.85 18.34
N ASP A 760 14.73 -7.96 17.68
CA ASP A 760 14.79 -9.28 18.31
C ASP A 760 16.27 -9.70 18.50
N PRO A 761 16.74 -9.85 19.75
CA PRO A 761 18.14 -10.20 20.03
C PRO A 761 18.53 -11.60 19.53
N ASN A 762 17.54 -12.43 19.19
CA ASN A 762 17.73 -13.81 18.72
C ASN A 762 17.76 -13.93 17.19
N GLY A 763 17.70 -12.84 16.43
CA GLY A 763 17.66 -12.87 14.98
C GLY A 763 18.77 -13.72 14.33
N ASP A 764 20.02 -13.58 14.81
CA ASP A 764 21.14 -14.38 14.31
C ASP A 764 20.98 -15.88 14.66
N ARG A 765 20.41 -16.21 15.82
CA ARG A 765 20.11 -17.59 16.23
C ARG A 765 19.01 -18.22 15.36
N TYR A 766 17.98 -17.46 15.01
CA TYR A 766 16.93 -17.96 14.10
C TYR A 766 17.49 -18.20 12.71
N MET A 767 18.32 -17.32 12.20
CA MET A 767 19.00 -17.48 10.92
C MET A 767 19.89 -18.73 10.90
N ASP A 768 20.69 -18.93 11.93
CA ASP A 768 21.55 -20.10 12.07
C ASP A 768 20.72 -21.40 12.14
N PHE A 769 19.60 -21.39 12.87
CA PHE A 769 18.68 -22.51 12.93
C PHE A 769 18.07 -22.83 11.57
N ILE A 770 17.52 -21.83 10.87
CA ILE A 770 16.89 -21.99 9.54
C ILE A 770 17.89 -22.57 8.53
N ASN A 771 19.12 -22.07 8.52
CA ASN A 771 20.20 -22.57 7.65
C ASN A 771 20.61 -24.02 7.93
N LYS A 772 20.44 -24.50 9.16
CA LYS A 772 20.81 -25.84 9.61
C LYS A 772 19.62 -26.79 9.79
N ALA A 773 18.40 -26.30 9.61
CA ALA A 773 17.17 -27.07 9.82
C ALA A 773 17.15 -28.34 8.96
N LYS A 774 16.83 -29.46 9.58
CA LYS A 774 16.66 -30.74 8.92
C LYS A 774 15.24 -30.93 8.40
N LEU A 775 15.00 -32.05 7.75
CA LEU A 775 13.66 -32.44 7.31
C LEU A 775 12.68 -32.40 8.50
N PHE A 776 11.56 -31.69 8.30
CA PHE A 776 10.51 -31.43 9.32
C PHE A 776 10.98 -30.59 10.52
N GLU A 777 12.06 -29.86 10.39
CA GLU A 777 12.44 -28.82 11.35
C GLU A 777 12.17 -27.44 10.79
N SER A 778 11.64 -26.55 11.63
CA SER A 778 11.35 -25.17 11.23
C SER A 778 11.46 -24.18 12.39
N VAL A 779 11.56 -22.89 12.08
CA VAL A 779 11.31 -21.82 13.04
C VAL A 779 9.87 -21.38 12.85
N CYS A 780 9.10 -21.47 13.92
CA CYS A 780 7.70 -21.10 13.96
C CYS A 780 7.49 -19.82 14.77
N LYS A 781 6.85 -18.82 14.16
CA LYS A 781 6.38 -17.59 14.82
C LYS A 781 4.87 -17.58 14.84
N ILE A 782 4.26 -17.53 16.03
CA ILE A 782 2.81 -17.35 16.20
C ILE A 782 2.59 -16.18 17.16
N GLY A 783 2.02 -15.10 16.64
CA GLY A 783 1.92 -13.85 17.38
C GLY A 783 3.31 -13.30 17.76
N SER A 784 3.55 -13.12 19.07
CA SER A 784 4.86 -12.69 19.60
C SER A 784 5.82 -13.83 19.93
N ARG A 785 5.37 -15.10 19.86
CA ARG A 785 6.18 -16.25 20.27
C ARG A 785 6.94 -16.83 19.09
N VAL A 786 8.23 -17.07 19.26
CA VAL A 786 9.11 -17.71 18.28
C VAL A 786 9.73 -18.96 18.89
N ASN A 787 9.64 -20.09 18.19
CA ASN A 787 10.16 -21.37 18.62
C ASN A 787 10.86 -22.10 17.47
N GLY A 788 11.98 -22.76 17.75
CA GLY A 788 12.48 -23.83 16.90
C GLY A 788 11.67 -25.09 17.19
N ILE A 789 11.05 -25.65 16.18
CA ILE A 789 10.14 -26.79 16.30
C ILE A 789 10.53 -27.95 15.40
N ARG A 790 10.07 -29.14 15.76
CA ARG A 790 9.86 -30.23 14.85
C ARG A 790 8.39 -30.22 14.47
N ASP A 791 8.11 -30.08 13.19
CA ASP A 791 6.76 -30.03 12.65
C ASP A 791 6.00 -31.32 12.88
N LEU A 792 4.67 -31.25 12.80
CA LEU A 792 3.82 -32.43 12.73
C LEU A 792 3.50 -32.70 11.25
N PRO A 793 4.19 -33.64 10.58
CA PRO A 793 3.88 -33.99 9.19
C PRO A 793 2.57 -34.75 9.08
N PHE A 794 1.91 -34.71 7.92
CA PHE A 794 0.60 -35.31 7.69
C PHE A 794 0.57 -36.82 7.96
N PHE A 795 1.59 -37.56 7.53
CA PHE A 795 1.64 -39.02 7.78
C PHE A 795 1.70 -39.35 9.27
N GLU A 796 2.43 -38.56 10.09
CA GLU A 796 2.44 -38.74 11.55
C GLU A 796 1.11 -38.35 12.20
N LEU A 797 0.44 -37.33 11.66
CA LEU A 797 -0.89 -36.93 12.12
C LEU A 797 -1.89 -38.07 11.91
N VAL A 798 -1.93 -38.66 10.71
CA VAL A 798 -2.84 -39.78 10.38
C VAL A 798 -2.52 -41.02 11.22
N GLU A 799 -1.25 -41.28 11.48
CA GLU A 799 -0.85 -42.41 12.32
C GLU A 799 -1.29 -42.23 13.79
N LYS A 800 -1.15 -41.04 14.34
CA LYS A 800 -1.35 -40.78 15.78
C LYS A 800 -2.78 -40.40 16.15
N ASP A 801 -3.58 -39.87 15.25
CA ASP A 801 -4.92 -39.35 15.53
C ASP A 801 -6.00 -40.13 14.76
N GLU A 802 -6.82 -40.89 15.49
CA GLU A 802 -7.90 -41.74 14.97
C GLU A 802 -8.92 -40.99 14.12
N ARG A 803 -9.06 -39.64 14.31
CA ARG A 803 -9.98 -38.80 13.53
C ARG A 803 -9.62 -38.73 12.04
N PHE A 804 -8.36 -39.04 11.69
CA PHE A 804 -7.84 -38.99 10.33
C PHE A 804 -7.65 -40.37 9.70
N LYS A 805 -7.84 -41.46 10.46
CA LYS A 805 -7.79 -42.80 9.90
C LYS A 805 -9.00 -43.07 9.05
N THR A 806 -8.77 -43.37 7.78
CA THR A 806 -9.84 -43.87 6.91
C THR A 806 -10.26 -45.26 7.37
N HIS A 807 -11.51 -45.40 7.75
CA HIS A 807 -12.07 -46.77 7.93
C HIS A 807 -12.08 -47.44 6.54
N GLN A 808 -11.17 -48.35 6.34
CA GLN A 808 -11.12 -49.20 5.14
C GLN A 808 -12.36 -50.10 5.03
#